data_89de3418c573824eb856ac0463fd7076
#
_entry.id   89de3418c573824eb856ac0463fd7076
#
_cell.length_a   1.000
_cell.length_b   1.000
_cell.length_c   1.000
_cell.angle_alpha   90.00
_cell.angle_beta   90.00
_cell.angle_gamma   90.00
#
_symmetry.space_group_name_H-M   'P 1'
#
loop_
_entity.id
_entity.type
_entity.pdbx_description
1 polymer ?
#
loop_
_entity_poly.entity_id
_entity_poly.type
_entity_poly.pdbx_seq_one_letter_code
_entity_poly.pdbx_strand_id
1 'polypeptide(L)'
;MNPRAINRWTPSPAMRNRLDKAMFDVRLPQPAREYLEACMANGPSRDVQGRNGNNTFTFYSHKTQATLKLESRRGEHVMAVLLDRDSKVIVFFAQPPQVSLDYLDEQGKRTTTRMYTPDFLVVREDKVLVIETRATEALLEANKANPYQFYRDLDGVWHFRAAEEYFKKIGIEYELKANSDLPAVLVGNMRFLEDYSHSSCPALTEAEIEAVQKPVVARRFMPMLELLGSGVSADRIFKAIVERHVYVDLESDNLAAIDDVGLYADEETCKVYRAVAGKAFEPPPPIPGSLFLRSGSPISIYGCEYTVLLEGEGDVCLVDQFGQQHFKSRREIELLYEQGHAAGEAVRLSTDPKDLASIPSAKLGKAREKLEAVTSGSTEKYSKRSLARFQARIAGAATLLDQLIALVDNEADKGNRSDRISKFNLNLIEKAIEEGYNTPTRQRKKGAFAKYLGLCEGLDDASVAAGTGPKREESGAPVRPVSYPTFCRYCTDHYDVVKREGRRAAYQRRTIVPRLDNRYPTHGTHPHDVCEIDHTKANLVLKSSTGLEFTTKPTLTIGVDGHTAHARALVMSFDDPSAATVLLVLRDYVRRHHRLPRTLIVDNGKEFHSHELEFFCRMFGIEIRFRSPGEPRGAAMIERLLGAVETEVFSEMEGNSLIMKENTREVTQAVNPWLHVKWDLYSAYKAVEQYLFEVRAQRVHPAHGQSPDDFEAASRKATGEREFRMFKLDENMMLMTCPHAKRPKRKVIRGRGVNINGIYYRHEALDRVKRNSSVEVRVEPQNASVVYVNVGDRWVAAVGTSSRWLGKRTYREVEIARREEQRIKQQNAKRDGVSPASLKHQMRPLRPEDFDPAIAAQQAAIRALNESLGMATALPLPAGLLEEPAANDAPTAPAKAARPAPIQPTAPDEARPQLPEASAPLVNSEPPANDDDFEDRLGALCNLQ
;
A
#
# COMPACT_ATOMS: atom_id res chain seq x y z
N MET A 1 21.32 17.23 -11.32
CA MET A 1 21.81 15.85 -11.17
C MET A 1 20.68 14.94 -11.60
N ASN A 2 20.97 13.99 -12.45
CA ASN A 2 20.00 13.05 -13.00
C ASN A 2 19.44 12.20 -11.84
N PRO A 3 18.12 12.11 -11.57
CA PRO A 3 17.57 11.33 -10.45
C PRO A 3 17.95 9.83 -10.51
N ARG A 4 18.38 9.35 -11.67
CA ARG A 4 18.90 7.98 -11.85
C ARG A 4 20.24 7.68 -11.17
N ALA A 5 20.96 8.68 -10.67
CA ALA A 5 22.29 8.48 -10.06
C ALA A 5 22.23 8.08 -8.57
N ILE A 6 21.07 8.10 -7.94
CA ILE A 6 20.89 7.80 -6.50
C ILE A 6 20.70 6.30 -6.23
N ASN A 7 20.35 5.51 -7.23
CA ASN A 7 20.00 4.08 -7.08
C ASN A 7 21.10 3.10 -7.55
N ARG A 8 22.35 3.55 -7.62
CA ARG A 8 23.43 2.62 -7.94
C ARG A 8 23.71 1.73 -6.74
N TRP A 9 23.45 0.44 -6.87
CA TRP A 9 23.74 -0.51 -5.81
C TRP A 9 25.25 -0.66 -5.63
N THR A 10 25.75 -0.41 -4.44
CA THR A 10 27.17 -0.56 -4.07
C THR A 10 27.26 -1.58 -2.95
N PRO A 11 27.55 -2.85 -3.27
CA PRO A 11 27.68 -3.89 -2.26
C PRO A 11 28.87 -3.62 -1.32
N SER A 12 28.78 -4.06 -0.08
CA SER A 12 29.91 -4.14 0.80
C SER A 12 30.99 -5.10 0.23
N PRO A 13 32.28 -4.96 0.58
CA PRO A 13 33.31 -5.88 0.11
C PRO A 13 33.00 -7.36 0.42
N ALA A 14 32.42 -7.63 1.59
CA ALA A 14 32.02 -8.99 1.99
C ALA A 14 30.89 -9.53 1.09
N MET A 15 29.87 -8.72 0.83
CA MET A 15 28.76 -9.06 -0.08
C MET A 15 29.26 -9.31 -1.50
N ARG A 16 30.17 -8.45 -2.00
CA ARG A 16 30.77 -8.62 -3.32
C ARG A 16 31.52 -9.94 -3.45
N ASN A 17 32.30 -10.32 -2.44
CA ASN A 17 33.02 -11.60 -2.41
C ASN A 17 32.06 -12.81 -2.41
N ARG A 18 30.95 -12.77 -1.64
CA ARG A 18 29.93 -13.83 -1.67
C ARG A 18 29.30 -13.94 -3.06
N LEU A 19 28.96 -12.82 -3.66
CA LEU A 19 28.38 -12.76 -5.01
C LEU A 19 29.32 -13.32 -6.08
N ASP A 20 30.59 -12.90 -6.07
CA ASP A 20 31.61 -13.35 -7.02
C ASP A 20 31.87 -14.85 -6.86
N LYS A 21 31.88 -15.36 -5.61
CA LYS A 21 31.96 -16.79 -5.31
C LYS A 21 30.78 -17.57 -5.88
N ALA A 22 29.55 -17.12 -5.62
CA ALA A 22 28.35 -17.79 -6.13
C ALA A 22 28.31 -17.81 -7.66
N MET A 23 28.66 -16.71 -8.32
CA MET A 23 28.77 -16.67 -9.78
C MET A 23 29.82 -17.63 -10.34
N PHE A 24 30.90 -17.84 -9.60
CA PHE A 24 31.95 -18.80 -9.96
C PHE A 24 31.47 -20.24 -9.75
N ASP A 25 30.88 -20.56 -8.61
CA ASP A 25 30.42 -21.90 -8.24
C ASP A 25 29.30 -22.39 -9.18
N VAL A 26 28.37 -21.53 -9.53
CA VAL A 26 27.28 -21.80 -10.50
C VAL A 26 27.78 -21.84 -11.96
N ARG A 27 29.05 -21.44 -12.23
CA ARG A 27 29.62 -21.30 -13.60
C ARG A 27 28.74 -20.41 -14.50
N LEU A 28 28.29 -19.29 -13.97
CA LEU A 28 27.36 -18.39 -14.65
C LEU A 28 27.92 -18.00 -16.04
N PRO A 29 27.16 -18.19 -17.17
CA PRO A 29 27.59 -17.82 -18.50
C PRO A 29 27.80 -16.30 -18.66
N GLN A 30 28.65 -15.90 -19.61
CA GLN A 30 28.96 -14.47 -19.83
C GLN A 30 27.72 -13.59 -20.08
N PRO A 31 26.70 -13.96 -20.88
CA PRO A 31 25.51 -13.15 -21.07
C PRO A 31 24.72 -12.93 -19.76
N ALA A 32 24.65 -13.96 -18.90
CA ALA A 32 23.99 -13.84 -17.60
C ALA A 32 24.75 -12.91 -16.65
N ARG A 33 26.10 -12.96 -16.67
CA ARG A 33 26.95 -12.03 -15.90
C ARG A 33 26.73 -10.58 -16.34
N GLU A 34 26.72 -10.33 -17.65
CA GLU A 34 26.46 -9.00 -18.21
C GLU A 34 25.09 -8.46 -17.82
N TYR A 35 24.06 -9.33 -17.81
CA TYR A 35 22.71 -8.97 -17.38
C TYR A 35 22.68 -8.59 -15.88
N LEU A 36 23.33 -9.37 -15.02
CA LEU A 36 23.45 -9.10 -13.59
C LEU A 36 24.24 -7.80 -13.33
N GLU A 37 25.37 -7.59 -14.01
CA GLU A 37 26.16 -6.36 -13.88
C GLU A 37 25.38 -5.12 -14.35
N ALA A 38 24.60 -5.25 -15.42
CA ALA A 38 23.71 -4.18 -15.87
C ALA A 38 22.64 -3.85 -14.81
N CYS A 39 22.11 -4.86 -14.11
CA CYS A 39 21.18 -4.67 -13.00
C CYS A 39 21.82 -3.89 -11.84
N MET A 40 23.03 -4.27 -11.42
CA MET A 40 23.79 -3.60 -10.36
C MET A 40 24.15 -2.16 -10.72
N ALA A 41 24.53 -1.92 -11.98
CA ALA A 41 24.99 -0.61 -12.44
C ALA A 41 23.86 0.42 -12.63
N ASN A 42 22.70 -0.02 -13.14
CA ASN A 42 21.64 0.87 -13.58
C ASN A 42 20.49 1.02 -12.57
N GLY A 43 20.38 0.12 -11.56
CA GLY A 43 19.24 0.04 -10.66
C GLY A 43 17.94 -0.40 -11.38
N PRO A 44 16.76 -0.19 -10.78
CA PRO A 44 15.48 -0.58 -11.36
C PRO A 44 15.26 0.01 -12.75
N SER A 45 14.80 -0.80 -13.71
CA SER A 45 14.64 -0.38 -15.11
C SER A 45 13.44 0.55 -15.33
N ARG A 46 12.46 0.51 -14.42
CA ARG A 46 11.32 1.44 -14.43
C ARG A 46 11.06 2.01 -13.04
N ASP A 47 10.58 3.25 -13.00
CA ASP A 47 10.08 3.85 -11.77
C ASP A 47 8.62 3.42 -11.57
N VAL A 48 8.37 2.69 -10.48
CA VAL A 48 7.04 2.21 -10.11
C VAL A 48 6.21 3.41 -9.65
N GLN A 49 5.26 3.80 -10.48
CA GLN A 49 4.30 4.84 -10.17
C GLN A 49 2.91 4.20 -10.10
N GLY A 50 2.17 4.34 -9.01
CA GLY A 50 0.85 3.75 -8.79
C GLY A 50 -0.17 4.10 -9.87
N ARG A 51 0.05 3.65 -11.11
CA ARG A 51 -0.83 3.78 -12.26
C ARG A 51 -1.70 2.53 -12.38
N ASN A 52 -2.89 2.66 -12.92
CA ASN A 52 -3.81 1.55 -13.24
C ASN A 52 -4.42 0.77 -12.05
N GLY A 53 -4.62 1.41 -10.90
CA GLY A 53 -5.31 0.76 -9.78
C GLY A 53 -4.45 -0.17 -8.92
N ASN A 54 -3.12 -0.17 -9.10
CA ASN A 54 -2.20 -0.92 -8.27
C ASN A 54 -1.74 -0.08 -7.07
N ASN A 55 -1.70 -0.71 -5.89
CA ASN A 55 -1.05 -0.15 -4.72
C ASN A 55 0.46 -0.32 -4.87
N THR A 56 1.22 0.73 -4.65
CA THR A 56 2.68 0.65 -4.61
C THR A 56 3.17 0.60 -3.18
N PHE A 57 4.30 -0.10 -2.97
CA PHE A 57 4.91 -0.32 -1.66
C PHE A 57 6.37 0.07 -1.72
N THR A 58 6.89 0.59 -0.62
CA THR A 58 8.32 0.63 -0.39
C THR A 58 8.68 -0.45 0.60
N PHE A 59 9.58 -1.34 0.22
CA PHE A 59 10.12 -2.42 1.04
C PHE A 59 11.62 -2.24 1.17
N TYR A 60 12.15 -2.20 2.40
CA TYR A 60 13.59 -2.18 2.62
C TYR A 60 14.10 -3.61 2.70
N SER A 61 14.95 -4.01 1.76
CA SER A 61 15.60 -5.32 1.78
C SER A 61 16.93 -5.22 2.53
N HIS A 62 17.10 -6.07 3.55
CA HIS A 62 18.34 -6.20 4.30
C HIS A 62 19.45 -6.82 3.44
N LYS A 63 19.09 -7.76 2.56
CA LYS A 63 20.04 -8.40 1.65
C LYS A 63 20.57 -7.46 0.59
N THR A 64 19.67 -6.73 -0.06
CA THR A 64 20.05 -5.75 -1.08
C THR A 64 20.54 -4.44 -0.47
N GLN A 65 20.26 -4.17 0.82
CA GLN A 65 20.53 -2.90 1.52
C GLN A 65 19.98 -1.69 0.77
N ALA A 66 18.82 -1.86 0.14
CA ALA A 66 18.15 -0.86 -0.65
C ALA A 66 16.63 -0.88 -0.44
N THR A 67 15.99 0.27 -0.64
CA THR A 67 14.54 0.36 -0.67
C THR A 67 14.04 -0.04 -2.05
N LEU A 68 13.24 -1.09 -2.11
CA LEU A 68 12.59 -1.59 -3.32
C LEU A 68 11.20 -0.98 -3.44
N LYS A 69 10.77 -0.63 -4.66
CA LYS A 69 9.40 -0.20 -4.95
C LYS A 69 8.68 -1.36 -5.64
N LEU A 70 7.57 -1.80 -5.08
CA LEU A 70 6.81 -2.98 -5.49
C LEU A 70 5.39 -2.58 -5.87
N GLU A 71 4.76 -3.28 -6.83
CA GLU A 71 3.44 -2.94 -7.38
C GLU A 71 2.29 -3.80 -6.83
N SER A 72 2.60 -4.99 -6.30
CA SER A 72 1.59 -5.97 -5.90
C SER A 72 1.75 -6.40 -4.44
N ARG A 73 0.67 -6.24 -3.64
CA ARG A 73 0.64 -6.71 -2.25
C ARG A 73 0.60 -8.22 -2.13
N ARG A 74 -0.11 -8.91 -3.05
CA ARG A 74 -0.34 -10.36 -3.00
C ARG A 74 0.69 -11.17 -3.78
N GLY A 75 1.49 -10.50 -4.61
CA GLY A 75 2.54 -11.10 -5.42
C GLY A 75 3.91 -10.59 -4.99
N GLU A 76 4.36 -9.48 -5.58
CA GLU A 76 5.73 -8.95 -5.40
C GLU A 76 6.12 -8.72 -3.94
N HIS A 77 5.22 -8.16 -3.11
CA HIS A 77 5.54 -7.90 -1.70
C HIS A 77 5.73 -9.20 -0.90
N VAL A 78 4.86 -10.20 -1.09
CA VAL A 78 5.00 -11.52 -0.44
C VAL A 78 6.30 -12.18 -0.88
N MET A 79 6.59 -12.13 -2.19
CA MET A 79 7.83 -12.71 -2.74
C MET A 79 9.07 -11.97 -2.20
N ALA A 80 9.06 -10.65 -2.12
CA ALA A 80 10.20 -9.89 -1.59
C ALA A 80 10.50 -10.24 -0.13
N VAL A 81 9.48 -10.42 0.72
CA VAL A 81 9.65 -10.85 2.11
C VAL A 81 10.25 -12.26 2.17
N LEU A 82 9.77 -13.19 1.34
CA LEU A 82 10.33 -14.55 1.27
C LEU A 82 11.80 -14.52 0.84
N LEU A 83 12.13 -13.78 -0.22
CA LEU A 83 13.49 -13.66 -0.72
C LEU A 83 14.44 -13.01 0.28
N ASP A 84 13.96 -12.02 1.02
CA ASP A 84 14.77 -11.34 2.04
C ASP A 84 15.09 -12.25 3.24
N ARG A 85 14.23 -13.25 3.51
CA ARG A 85 14.35 -14.20 4.63
C ARG A 85 14.98 -15.56 4.24
N ASP A 86 15.03 -15.89 2.96
CA ASP A 86 15.62 -17.17 2.51
C ASP A 86 17.15 -17.14 2.65
N SER A 87 17.72 -17.95 3.55
CA SER A 87 19.16 -18.00 3.81
C SER A 87 20.01 -18.32 2.57
N LYS A 88 19.45 -19.04 1.59
CA LYS A 88 20.14 -19.38 0.33
C LYS A 88 20.19 -18.21 -0.65
N VAL A 89 19.36 -17.17 -0.47
CA VAL A 89 19.37 -15.97 -1.32
C VAL A 89 20.48 -15.04 -0.84
N ILE A 90 21.43 -14.70 -1.72
CA ILE A 90 22.51 -13.77 -1.44
C ILE A 90 22.03 -12.34 -1.63
N VAL A 91 21.40 -12.06 -2.77
CA VAL A 91 20.87 -10.75 -3.14
C VAL A 91 19.74 -10.92 -4.15
N PHE A 92 18.81 -9.97 -4.20
CA PHE A 92 17.80 -9.91 -5.23
C PHE A 92 17.53 -8.46 -5.67
N PHE A 93 17.13 -8.27 -6.91
CA PHE A 93 16.90 -6.96 -7.51
C PHE A 93 15.49 -6.91 -8.05
N ALA A 94 14.72 -5.90 -7.65
CA ALA A 94 13.40 -5.65 -8.23
C ALA A 94 13.54 -4.94 -9.58
N GLN A 95 12.70 -5.33 -10.52
CA GLN A 95 12.58 -4.73 -11.86
C GLN A 95 13.91 -4.63 -12.61
N PRO A 96 14.56 -5.78 -12.86
CA PRO A 96 15.83 -5.85 -13.58
C PRO A 96 15.72 -5.26 -14.99
N PRO A 97 16.83 -5.14 -15.73
CA PRO A 97 16.84 -4.56 -17.07
C PRO A 97 15.83 -5.19 -18.00
N GLN A 98 15.16 -4.34 -18.78
CA GLN A 98 14.16 -4.73 -19.76
C GLN A 98 14.78 -5.59 -20.87
N VAL A 99 14.08 -6.66 -21.23
CA VAL A 99 14.47 -7.58 -22.29
C VAL A 99 13.43 -7.64 -23.41
N SER A 100 13.83 -8.11 -24.58
CA SER A 100 12.97 -8.27 -25.75
C SER A 100 12.59 -9.73 -25.88
N LEU A 101 11.30 -10.06 -25.71
CA LEU A 101 10.79 -11.42 -25.83
C LEU A 101 10.12 -11.64 -27.20
N ASP A 102 10.49 -12.71 -27.86
CA ASP A 102 9.85 -13.18 -29.09
C ASP A 102 8.70 -14.14 -28.75
N TYR A 103 7.49 -13.76 -29.12
CA TYR A 103 6.32 -14.62 -28.99
C TYR A 103 6.22 -15.52 -30.22
N LEU A 104 6.17 -16.83 -30.02
CA LEU A 104 6.04 -17.83 -31.05
C LEU A 104 4.60 -18.34 -31.11
N ASP A 105 4.15 -18.76 -32.27
CA ASP A 105 2.94 -19.56 -32.46
C ASP A 105 3.20 -21.07 -32.25
N GLU A 106 2.17 -21.87 -32.38
CA GLU A 106 2.22 -23.33 -32.20
C GLU A 106 3.21 -24.02 -33.16
N GLN A 107 3.50 -23.38 -34.30
CA GLN A 107 4.44 -23.88 -35.32
C GLN A 107 5.87 -23.37 -35.08
N GLY A 108 6.12 -22.65 -33.97
CA GLY A 108 7.42 -22.08 -33.65
C GLY A 108 7.79 -20.84 -34.48
N LYS A 109 6.83 -20.26 -35.21
CA LYS A 109 7.06 -19.03 -35.98
C LYS A 109 6.83 -17.81 -35.09
N ARG A 110 7.74 -16.84 -35.17
CA ARG A 110 7.63 -15.58 -34.43
C ARG A 110 6.42 -14.75 -34.89
N THR A 111 5.52 -14.46 -33.97
CA THR A 111 4.31 -13.65 -34.17
C THR A 111 4.55 -12.17 -33.86
N THR A 112 5.11 -11.89 -32.68
CA THR A 112 5.41 -10.53 -32.24
C THR A 112 6.63 -10.53 -31.35
N THR A 113 7.27 -9.35 -31.23
CA THR A 113 8.32 -9.09 -30.24
C THR A 113 7.83 -8.04 -29.28
N ARG A 114 7.96 -8.26 -27.96
CA ARG A 114 7.52 -7.32 -26.92
C ARG A 114 8.62 -7.06 -25.92
N MET A 115 8.70 -5.81 -25.47
CA MET A 115 9.57 -5.45 -24.37
C MET A 115 8.97 -5.95 -23.06
N TYR A 116 9.79 -6.56 -22.22
CA TYR A 116 9.39 -7.20 -20.98
C TYR A 116 10.33 -6.84 -19.85
N THR A 117 9.80 -6.50 -18.69
CA THR A 117 10.54 -6.23 -17.45
C THR A 117 10.11 -7.28 -16.44
N PRO A 118 11.00 -8.18 -15.99
CA PRO A 118 10.70 -9.13 -14.92
C PRO A 118 10.51 -8.44 -13.59
N ASP A 119 9.85 -9.13 -12.63
CA ASP A 119 9.68 -8.59 -11.28
C ASP A 119 10.99 -8.66 -10.47
N PHE A 120 11.63 -9.81 -10.44
CA PHE A 120 12.86 -10.02 -9.67
C PHE A 120 13.95 -10.77 -10.45
N LEU A 121 15.21 -10.34 -10.24
CA LEU A 121 16.39 -11.13 -10.52
C LEU A 121 16.99 -11.56 -9.18
N VAL A 122 17.14 -12.85 -8.95
CA VAL A 122 17.56 -13.44 -7.68
C VAL A 122 18.87 -14.20 -7.85
N VAL A 123 19.84 -13.92 -6.99
CA VAL A 123 21.10 -14.66 -6.91
C VAL A 123 21.09 -15.49 -5.64
N ARG A 124 21.07 -16.80 -5.81
CA ARG A 124 21.19 -17.79 -4.74
C ARG A 124 22.60 -18.38 -4.71
N GLU A 125 22.90 -19.16 -3.69
CA GLU A 125 24.19 -19.87 -3.59
C GLU A 125 24.36 -20.94 -4.68
N ASP A 126 23.26 -21.54 -5.13
CA ASP A 126 23.20 -22.68 -6.06
C ASP A 126 22.77 -22.29 -7.48
N LYS A 127 22.10 -21.15 -7.69
CA LYS A 127 21.58 -20.74 -8.98
C LYS A 127 21.28 -19.25 -9.10
N VAL A 128 21.15 -18.77 -10.34
CA VAL A 128 20.61 -17.43 -10.65
C VAL A 128 19.30 -17.62 -11.38
N LEU A 129 18.25 -16.93 -10.93
CA LEU A 129 16.92 -17.09 -11.51
C LEU A 129 16.18 -15.75 -11.59
N VAL A 130 15.25 -15.68 -12.53
CA VAL A 130 14.25 -14.62 -12.63
C VAL A 130 12.93 -15.14 -12.09
N ILE A 131 12.28 -14.37 -11.23
CA ILE A 131 10.96 -14.68 -10.72
C ILE A 131 9.98 -13.60 -11.18
N GLU A 132 8.87 -14.04 -11.72
CA GLU A 132 7.70 -13.21 -12.06
C GLU A 132 6.52 -13.62 -11.20
N THR A 133 5.76 -12.64 -10.69
CA THR A 133 4.56 -12.89 -9.91
C THR A 133 3.34 -12.29 -10.61
N ARG A 134 2.28 -13.06 -10.77
CA ARG A 134 1.04 -12.58 -11.41
C ARG A 134 -0.20 -12.95 -10.62
N ALA A 135 -1.25 -12.16 -10.79
CA ALA A 135 -2.57 -12.51 -10.29
C ALA A 135 -3.09 -13.75 -11.02
N THR A 136 -3.65 -14.70 -10.27
CA THR A 136 -4.18 -15.97 -10.81
C THR A 136 -5.22 -15.70 -11.89
N GLU A 137 -6.11 -14.72 -11.69
CA GLU A 137 -7.13 -14.34 -12.64
C GLU A 137 -6.52 -13.86 -13.98
N ALA A 138 -5.44 -13.06 -13.89
CA ALA A 138 -4.74 -12.57 -15.06
C ALA A 138 -4.01 -13.69 -15.82
N LEU A 139 -3.50 -14.71 -15.11
CA LEU A 139 -2.90 -15.89 -15.73
C LEU A 139 -3.95 -16.76 -16.45
N LEU A 140 -5.12 -16.93 -15.84
CA LEU A 140 -6.23 -17.66 -16.47
C LEU A 140 -6.75 -16.94 -17.72
N GLU A 141 -6.84 -15.61 -17.70
CA GLU A 141 -7.18 -14.81 -18.87
C GLU A 141 -6.11 -14.90 -19.97
N ALA A 142 -4.82 -14.82 -19.59
CA ALA A 142 -3.70 -14.95 -20.50
C ALA A 142 -3.65 -16.34 -21.13
N ASN A 143 -3.92 -17.41 -20.38
CA ASN A 143 -4.02 -18.78 -20.89
C ASN A 143 -5.16 -18.92 -21.90
N LYS A 144 -6.38 -18.40 -21.60
CA LYS A 144 -7.49 -18.39 -22.56
C LYS A 144 -7.17 -17.64 -23.84
N ALA A 145 -6.45 -16.52 -23.74
CA ALA A 145 -6.09 -15.71 -24.92
C ALA A 145 -4.95 -16.32 -25.75
N ASN A 146 -3.99 -16.95 -25.11
CA ASN A 146 -2.85 -17.59 -25.77
C ASN A 146 -2.30 -18.76 -24.94
N PRO A 147 -2.93 -19.92 -25.02
CA PRO A 147 -2.57 -21.10 -24.23
C PRO A 147 -1.20 -21.69 -24.62
N TYR A 148 -0.70 -21.41 -25.82
CA TYR A 148 0.65 -21.79 -26.19
C TYR A 148 1.73 -21.03 -25.41
N GLN A 149 1.49 -19.76 -25.10
CA GLN A 149 2.44 -18.92 -24.39
C GLN A 149 2.32 -19.05 -22.87
N PHE A 150 1.07 -19.09 -22.36
CA PHE A 150 0.80 -19.17 -20.94
C PHE A 150 0.02 -20.45 -20.66
N TYR A 151 0.63 -21.38 -19.94
CA TYR A 151 -0.01 -22.64 -19.60
C TYR A 151 0.36 -23.06 -18.18
N ARG A 152 -0.47 -23.94 -17.63
CA ARG A 152 -0.19 -24.59 -16.35
C ARG A 152 0.03 -26.08 -16.65
N ASP A 153 1.13 -26.64 -16.15
CA ASP A 153 1.42 -28.06 -16.34
C ASP A 153 0.56 -28.95 -15.43
N LEU A 154 0.70 -30.26 -15.57
CA LEU A 154 -0.04 -31.24 -14.79
C LEU A 154 0.38 -31.25 -13.30
N ASP A 155 1.51 -30.68 -12.94
CA ASP A 155 1.97 -30.52 -11.57
C ASP A 155 1.48 -29.19 -10.96
N GLY A 156 0.73 -28.43 -11.72
CA GLY A 156 0.14 -27.17 -11.29
C GLY A 156 1.08 -25.98 -11.40
N VAL A 157 2.23 -26.11 -12.07
CA VAL A 157 3.21 -25.04 -12.23
C VAL A 157 2.84 -24.18 -13.45
N TRP A 158 2.88 -22.85 -13.24
CA TRP A 158 2.66 -21.92 -14.35
C TRP A 158 3.91 -21.69 -15.18
N HIS A 159 3.73 -21.63 -16.49
CA HIS A 159 4.78 -21.43 -17.49
C HIS A 159 4.49 -20.21 -18.35
N PHE A 160 5.54 -19.47 -18.69
CA PHE A 160 5.54 -18.43 -19.72
C PHE A 160 6.66 -18.70 -20.71
N ARG A 161 6.33 -19.40 -21.79
CA ARG A 161 7.27 -19.98 -22.77
C ARG A 161 8.27 -18.97 -23.32
N ALA A 162 7.83 -17.79 -23.75
CA ALA A 162 8.73 -16.79 -24.34
C ALA A 162 9.81 -16.30 -23.34
N ALA A 163 9.47 -16.15 -22.06
CA ALA A 163 10.42 -15.75 -21.03
C ALA A 163 11.37 -16.91 -20.68
N GLU A 164 10.84 -18.11 -20.48
CA GLU A 164 11.66 -19.30 -20.21
C GLU A 164 12.70 -19.54 -21.30
N GLU A 165 12.30 -19.47 -22.56
CA GLU A 165 13.22 -19.64 -23.70
C GLU A 165 14.28 -18.54 -23.76
N TYR A 166 13.91 -17.30 -23.47
CA TYR A 166 14.87 -16.20 -23.46
C TYR A 166 15.91 -16.36 -22.35
N PHE A 167 15.44 -16.54 -21.10
CA PHE A 167 16.35 -16.63 -19.97
C PHE A 167 17.20 -17.90 -20.00
N LYS A 168 16.66 -19.01 -20.48
CA LYS A 168 17.43 -20.24 -20.74
C LYS A 168 18.58 -20.03 -21.73
N LYS A 169 18.38 -19.24 -22.81
CA LYS A 169 19.45 -18.91 -23.79
C LYS A 169 20.60 -18.15 -23.16
N ILE A 170 20.35 -17.29 -22.19
CA ILE A 170 21.41 -16.55 -21.49
C ILE A 170 21.94 -17.29 -20.26
N GLY A 171 21.37 -18.45 -19.89
CA GLY A 171 21.81 -19.27 -18.75
C GLY A 171 21.27 -18.85 -17.40
N ILE A 172 20.08 -18.26 -17.37
CA ILE A 172 19.33 -17.89 -16.16
C ILE A 172 18.05 -18.73 -16.12
N GLU A 173 17.67 -19.24 -14.96
CA GLU A 173 16.39 -19.92 -14.77
C GLU A 173 15.24 -18.90 -14.71
N TYR A 174 14.02 -19.34 -15.03
CA TYR A 174 12.83 -18.51 -14.97
C TYR A 174 11.72 -19.24 -14.23
N GLU A 175 11.06 -18.56 -13.30
CA GLU A 175 9.93 -19.08 -12.55
C GLU A 175 8.76 -18.09 -12.60
N LEU A 176 7.56 -18.58 -12.96
CA LEU A 176 6.31 -17.85 -12.94
C LEU A 176 5.46 -18.33 -11.75
N LYS A 177 5.15 -17.44 -10.81
CA LYS A 177 4.34 -17.76 -9.63
C LYS A 177 2.99 -17.06 -9.69
N ALA A 178 1.92 -17.80 -9.48
CA ALA A 178 0.63 -17.19 -9.25
C ALA A 178 0.54 -16.69 -7.80
N ASN A 179 -0.19 -15.60 -7.56
CA ASN A 179 -0.37 -15.06 -6.22
C ASN A 179 -1.14 -16.02 -5.28
N SER A 180 -1.92 -16.96 -5.82
CA SER A 180 -2.57 -18.04 -5.06
C SER A 180 -1.58 -19.08 -4.52
N ASP A 181 -0.45 -19.26 -5.19
CA ASP A 181 0.54 -20.29 -4.90
C ASP A 181 1.58 -19.80 -3.87
N LEU A 182 1.53 -18.51 -3.48
CA LEU A 182 2.43 -17.93 -2.50
C LEU A 182 1.93 -18.18 -1.06
N PRO A 183 2.81 -18.54 -0.10
CA PRO A 183 2.44 -18.85 1.27
C PRO A 183 2.13 -17.57 2.09
N ALA A 184 0.98 -16.97 1.83
CA ALA A 184 0.60 -15.68 2.41
C ALA A 184 0.45 -15.71 3.93
N VAL A 185 -0.03 -16.84 4.51
CA VAL A 185 -0.16 -17.02 5.96
C VAL A 185 1.20 -17.07 6.60
N LEU A 186 2.14 -17.86 6.06
CA LEU A 186 3.52 -17.91 6.54
C LEU A 186 4.16 -16.51 6.55
N VAL A 187 4.07 -15.76 5.46
CA VAL A 187 4.62 -14.40 5.37
C VAL A 187 3.96 -13.45 6.36
N GLY A 188 2.64 -13.56 6.55
CA GLY A 188 1.91 -12.82 7.58
C GLY A 188 2.44 -13.12 8.99
N ASN A 189 2.64 -14.39 9.30
CA ASN A 189 3.18 -14.86 10.58
C ASN A 189 4.65 -14.46 10.80
N MET A 190 5.48 -14.55 9.77
CA MET A 190 6.87 -14.08 9.81
C MET A 190 6.95 -12.59 10.16
N ARG A 191 6.11 -11.78 9.50
CA ARG A 191 6.02 -10.34 9.81
C ARG A 191 5.47 -10.09 11.21
N PHE A 192 4.49 -10.85 11.65
CA PHE A 192 3.93 -10.75 13.01
C PHE A 192 4.96 -11.06 14.09
N LEU A 193 5.80 -12.08 13.87
CA LEU A 193 6.86 -12.52 14.79
C LEU A 193 8.16 -11.71 14.69
N GLU A 194 8.32 -10.86 13.68
CA GLU A 194 9.55 -10.10 13.43
C GLU A 194 10.03 -9.33 14.66
N ASP A 195 9.13 -8.66 15.37
CA ASP A 195 9.48 -7.92 16.59
C ASP A 195 10.11 -8.82 17.66
N TYR A 196 9.63 -10.06 17.80
CA TYR A 196 10.13 -11.02 18.79
C TYR A 196 11.48 -11.63 18.42
N SER A 197 11.89 -11.52 17.16
CA SER A 197 13.22 -11.90 16.68
C SER A 197 14.23 -10.77 16.81
N HIS A 198 13.78 -9.53 17.03
CA HIS A 198 14.65 -8.36 17.13
C HIS A 198 15.53 -8.41 18.38
N SER A 199 16.76 -7.90 18.29
CA SER A 199 17.76 -7.91 19.40
C SER A 199 17.30 -7.14 20.66
N SER A 200 16.35 -6.20 20.52
CA SER A 200 15.76 -5.51 21.67
C SER A 200 14.76 -6.37 22.46
N CYS A 201 14.28 -7.48 21.90
CA CYS A 201 13.39 -8.38 22.61
C CYS A 201 14.21 -9.25 23.57
N PRO A 202 13.97 -9.17 24.89
CA PRO A 202 14.73 -9.96 25.85
C PRO A 202 14.51 -11.46 25.64
N ALA A 203 15.55 -12.25 25.87
CA ALA A 203 15.44 -13.70 25.90
C ALA A 203 14.57 -14.14 27.08
N LEU A 204 13.89 -15.28 26.91
CA LEU A 204 13.09 -15.84 27.98
C LEU A 204 13.98 -16.40 29.12
N THR A 205 13.54 -16.22 30.36
CA THR A 205 14.12 -16.87 31.51
C THR A 205 13.70 -18.35 31.59
N GLU A 206 14.46 -19.20 32.30
CA GLU A 206 14.12 -20.62 32.46
C GLU A 206 12.71 -20.84 33.04
N ALA A 207 12.30 -19.99 33.99
CA ALA A 207 10.96 -20.05 34.57
C ALA A 207 9.86 -19.69 33.55
N GLU A 208 10.10 -18.73 32.64
CA GLU A 208 9.17 -18.35 31.58
C GLU A 208 9.09 -19.44 30.50
N ILE A 209 10.22 -20.05 30.15
CA ILE A 209 10.25 -21.19 29.23
C ILE A 209 9.43 -22.35 29.81
N GLU A 210 9.66 -22.69 31.08
CA GLU A 210 8.93 -23.79 31.78
C GLU A 210 7.42 -23.46 31.82
N ALA A 211 7.02 -22.21 32.09
CA ALA A 211 5.62 -21.79 32.16
C ALA A 211 4.88 -21.95 30.80
N VAL A 212 5.58 -21.78 29.68
CA VAL A 212 5.01 -21.98 28.32
C VAL A 212 5.09 -23.46 27.93
N GLN A 213 6.26 -24.09 28.07
CA GLN A 213 6.56 -25.42 27.51
C GLN A 213 5.89 -26.55 28.26
N LYS A 214 5.94 -26.54 29.60
CA LYS A 214 5.45 -27.64 30.43
C LYS A 214 3.97 -27.99 30.21
N PRO A 215 3.02 -27.06 30.16
CA PRO A 215 1.61 -27.35 29.86
C PRO A 215 1.43 -27.95 28.47
N VAL A 216 2.15 -27.45 27.46
CA VAL A 216 2.06 -27.92 26.07
C VAL A 216 2.63 -29.31 25.92
N VAL A 217 3.81 -29.57 26.50
CA VAL A 217 4.46 -30.89 26.45
C VAL A 217 3.67 -31.95 27.21
N ALA A 218 3.09 -31.60 28.37
CA ALA A 218 2.27 -32.52 29.16
C ALA A 218 1.05 -33.04 28.43
N ARG A 219 0.41 -32.17 27.61
CA ARG A 219 -0.80 -32.50 26.84
C ARG A 219 -0.51 -32.86 25.38
N ARG A 220 0.72 -32.63 24.92
CA ARG A 220 1.17 -32.72 23.53
C ARG A 220 0.59 -31.65 22.61
N PHE A 221 -0.60 -31.16 22.89
CA PHE A 221 -1.34 -30.10 22.20
C PHE A 221 -2.08 -29.22 23.20
N MET A 222 -2.11 -27.91 22.96
CA MET A 222 -2.91 -26.95 23.72
C MET A 222 -3.33 -25.77 22.82
N PRO A 223 -4.61 -25.34 22.81
CA PRO A 223 -5.02 -24.12 22.18
C PRO A 223 -4.30 -22.91 22.80
N MET A 224 -3.84 -21.96 21.97
CA MET A 224 -3.13 -20.77 22.44
C MET A 224 -3.99 -19.95 23.42
N LEU A 225 -5.29 -19.85 23.15
CA LEU A 225 -6.25 -19.14 24.00
C LEU A 225 -6.31 -19.72 25.43
N GLU A 226 -6.17 -21.02 25.57
CA GLU A 226 -6.18 -21.70 26.90
C GLU A 226 -4.89 -21.35 27.69
N LEU A 227 -3.75 -21.31 27.03
CA LEU A 227 -2.49 -20.92 27.67
C LEU A 227 -2.50 -19.44 28.09
N LEU A 228 -3.03 -18.55 27.27
CA LEU A 228 -3.28 -17.14 27.63
C LEU A 228 -4.22 -17.03 28.83
N GLY A 229 -5.28 -17.83 28.88
CA GLY A 229 -6.25 -17.90 29.98
C GLY A 229 -5.62 -18.36 31.30
N SER A 230 -4.50 -19.10 31.26
CA SER A 230 -3.75 -19.52 32.46
C SER A 230 -2.85 -18.40 33.04
N GLY A 231 -2.79 -17.22 32.41
CA GLY A 231 -2.02 -16.07 32.87
C GLY A 231 -0.64 -15.93 32.23
N VAL A 232 -0.29 -16.77 31.26
CA VAL A 232 0.94 -16.59 30.47
C VAL A 232 0.72 -15.46 29.47
N SER A 233 1.63 -14.47 29.41
CA SER A 233 1.48 -13.35 28.47
C SER A 233 1.72 -13.76 27.02
N ALA A 234 1.04 -13.11 26.09
CA ALA A 234 1.21 -13.32 24.65
C ALA A 234 2.66 -13.11 24.19
N ASP A 235 3.35 -12.09 24.73
CA ASP A 235 4.76 -11.83 24.41
C ASP A 235 5.66 -13.03 24.70
N ARG A 236 5.44 -13.72 25.83
CA ARG A 236 6.20 -14.92 26.21
C ARG A 236 5.90 -16.09 25.25
N ILE A 237 4.63 -16.27 24.88
CA ILE A 237 4.23 -17.34 23.96
C ILE A 237 4.86 -17.10 22.57
N PHE A 238 4.74 -15.88 22.01
CA PHE A 238 5.32 -15.58 20.70
C PHE A 238 6.86 -15.65 20.72
N LYS A 239 7.49 -15.23 21.82
CA LYS A 239 8.95 -15.39 21.97
C LYS A 239 9.34 -16.87 22.06
N ALA A 240 8.56 -17.70 22.75
CA ALA A 240 8.79 -19.15 22.83
C ALA A 240 8.63 -19.85 21.47
N ILE A 241 7.71 -19.38 20.62
CA ILE A 241 7.56 -19.85 19.23
C ILE A 241 8.83 -19.52 18.43
N VAL A 242 9.32 -18.26 18.51
CA VAL A 242 10.54 -17.83 17.81
C VAL A 242 11.76 -18.60 18.28
N GLU A 243 11.90 -18.84 19.59
CA GLU A 243 13.00 -19.60 20.19
C GLU A 243 12.80 -21.13 20.10
N ARG A 244 11.69 -21.58 19.48
CA ARG A 244 11.37 -23.01 19.24
C ARG A 244 11.19 -23.86 20.53
N HIS A 245 10.73 -23.25 21.60
CA HIS A 245 10.35 -23.98 22.80
C HIS A 245 9.00 -24.70 22.66
N VAL A 246 8.16 -24.23 21.75
CA VAL A 246 6.89 -24.83 21.31
C VAL A 246 6.78 -24.70 19.78
N TYR A 247 6.01 -25.59 19.17
CA TYR A 247 5.79 -25.61 17.73
C TYR A 247 4.39 -25.09 17.37
N VAL A 248 4.33 -24.32 16.28
CA VAL A 248 3.09 -23.85 15.61
C VAL A 248 3.25 -24.05 14.11
N ASP A 249 2.22 -24.52 13.45
CA ASP A 249 2.20 -24.58 11.99
C ASP A 249 2.00 -23.16 11.38
N LEU A 250 3.10 -22.49 11.11
CA LEU A 250 3.10 -21.13 10.59
C LEU A 250 2.56 -21.01 9.15
N GLU A 251 2.44 -22.12 8.42
CA GLU A 251 1.89 -22.10 7.06
C GLU A 251 0.36 -22.08 7.05
N SER A 252 -0.26 -22.70 8.01
CA SER A 252 -1.72 -22.86 8.08
C SER A 252 -2.37 -22.02 9.17
N ASP A 253 -1.74 -21.86 10.36
CA ASP A 253 -2.30 -21.16 11.50
C ASP A 253 -1.97 -19.65 11.42
N ASN A 254 -2.99 -18.80 11.43
CA ASN A 254 -2.79 -17.37 11.43
C ASN A 254 -2.62 -16.86 12.88
N LEU A 255 -1.43 -16.48 13.28
CA LEU A 255 -1.10 -15.98 14.62
C LEU A 255 -1.89 -14.70 15.04
N ALA A 256 -2.43 -13.98 14.07
CA ALA A 256 -3.30 -12.83 14.37
C ALA A 256 -4.73 -13.26 14.79
N ALA A 257 -5.12 -14.50 14.51
CA ALA A 257 -6.41 -15.09 14.88
C ALA A 257 -6.18 -16.16 15.96
N ILE A 258 -5.86 -15.73 17.17
CA ILE A 258 -5.42 -16.58 18.29
C ILE A 258 -6.40 -17.69 18.67
N ASP A 259 -7.70 -17.53 18.34
CA ASP A 259 -8.75 -18.51 18.62
C ASP A 259 -8.53 -19.84 17.88
N ASP A 260 -7.86 -19.77 16.71
CA ASP A 260 -7.64 -20.93 15.83
C ASP A 260 -6.20 -21.49 15.93
N VAL A 261 -5.33 -20.90 16.78
CA VAL A 261 -3.93 -21.29 16.89
C VAL A 261 -3.74 -22.44 17.86
N GLY A 262 -3.12 -23.51 17.37
CA GLY A 262 -2.69 -24.66 18.18
C GLY A 262 -1.19 -24.61 18.52
N LEU A 263 -0.85 -24.79 19.80
CA LEU A 263 0.51 -24.98 20.29
C LEU A 263 0.79 -26.48 20.44
N TYR A 264 1.90 -26.94 19.84
CA TYR A 264 2.30 -28.34 19.83
C TYR A 264 3.65 -28.53 20.53
N ALA A 265 3.87 -29.72 21.09
CA ALA A 265 5.16 -30.04 21.71
C ALA A 265 6.30 -30.04 20.68
N ASP A 266 6.01 -30.50 19.46
CA ASP A 266 6.95 -30.63 18.34
C ASP A 266 6.21 -30.73 17.01
N GLU A 267 6.94 -30.66 15.89
CA GLU A 267 6.42 -30.73 14.53
C GLU A 267 5.71 -32.06 14.23
N GLU A 268 6.25 -33.17 14.66
CA GLU A 268 5.66 -34.48 14.42
C GLU A 268 4.30 -34.62 15.12
N THR A 269 4.20 -34.13 16.35
CA THR A 269 2.92 -34.03 17.07
C THR A 269 1.89 -33.22 16.27
N CYS A 270 2.29 -32.08 15.70
CA CYS A 270 1.41 -31.26 14.84
C CYS A 270 0.92 -32.04 13.63
N LYS A 271 1.83 -32.68 12.88
CA LYS A 271 1.48 -33.51 11.70
C LYS A 271 0.49 -34.61 12.04
N VAL A 272 0.72 -35.35 13.12
CA VAL A 272 -0.19 -36.40 13.58
C VAL A 272 -1.55 -35.83 13.98
N TYR A 273 -1.56 -34.76 14.73
CA TYR A 273 -2.82 -34.13 15.19
C TYR A 273 -3.67 -33.65 14.02
N ARG A 274 -3.05 -33.00 13.03
CA ARG A 274 -3.72 -32.54 11.79
C ARG A 274 -4.21 -33.70 10.94
N ALA A 275 -3.42 -34.75 10.81
CA ALA A 275 -3.84 -35.93 10.06
C ALA A 275 -5.08 -36.60 10.69
N VAL A 276 -5.19 -36.59 12.03
CA VAL A 276 -6.36 -37.10 12.74
C VAL A 276 -7.55 -36.13 12.65
N ALA A 277 -7.31 -34.83 12.87
CA ALA A 277 -8.35 -33.81 12.80
C ALA A 277 -8.90 -33.67 11.39
N GLY A 278 -8.06 -33.72 10.34
CA GLY A 278 -8.51 -33.71 8.95
C GLY A 278 -9.46 -34.85 8.61
N LYS A 279 -9.23 -36.03 9.16
CA LYS A 279 -10.14 -37.19 9.00
C LYS A 279 -11.46 -37.01 9.76
N ALA A 280 -11.47 -36.27 10.86
CA ALA A 280 -12.69 -36.03 11.65
C ALA A 280 -13.60 -34.95 11.03
N PHE A 281 -13.05 -34.07 10.20
CA PHE A 281 -13.76 -32.97 9.53
C PHE A 281 -13.85 -33.13 8.00
N GLU A 282 -13.49 -34.29 7.46
CA GLU A 282 -13.88 -34.54 6.08
C GLU A 282 -15.41 -34.42 6.00
N PRO A 283 -15.97 -33.43 5.29
CA PRO A 283 -17.37 -33.48 4.94
C PRO A 283 -17.59 -34.85 4.26
N PRO A 284 -18.71 -35.55 4.47
CA PRO A 284 -18.95 -36.82 3.83
C PRO A 284 -18.60 -36.63 2.35
N PRO A 285 -17.77 -37.53 1.77
CA PRO A 285 -17.28 -37.32 0.41
C PRO A 285 -18.48 -36.98 -0.44
N PRO A 286 -18.43 -35.92 -1.25
CA PRO A 286 -19.48 -35.64 -2.18
C PRO A 286 -19.72 -36.96 -2.90
N ILE A 287 -20.95 -37.44 -2.93
CA ILE A 287 -21.35 -38.72 -3.53
C ILE A 287 -20.50 -38.88 -4.79
N PRO A 288 -19.63 -39.87 -4.91
CA PRO A 288 -18.59 -39.88 -5.93
C PRO A 288 -19.30 -39.91 -7.28
N GLY A 289 -19.36 -38.77 -7.95
CA GLY A 289 -19.49 -38.72 -9.38
C GLY A 289 -18.17 -39.29 -9.89
N SER A 290 -18.13 -40.57 -10.24
CA SER A 290 -16.96 -41.16 -10.83
C SER A 290 -16.60 -40.37 -12.08
N LEU A 291 -15.40 -39.80 -12.06
CA LEU A 291 -14.88 -39.08 -13.21
C LEU A 291 -14.75 -40.11 -14.38
N PHE A 292 -15.44 -39.89 -15.49
CA PHE A 292 -15.30 -40.74 -16.68
C PHE A 292 -14.01 -40.34 -17.40
N LEU A 293 -13.02 -41.22 -17.27
CA LEU A 293 -11.75 -41.10 -17.99
C LEU A 293 -11.70 -42.05 -19.19
N ARG A 294 -12.72 -42.02 -20.07
CA ARG A 294 -12.70 -42.83 -21.30
C ARG A 294 -11.90 -42.14 -22.38
N SER A 295 -11.24 -42.95 -23.25
CA SER A 295 -10.59 -42.45 -24.45
C SER A 295 -11.54 -41.55 -25.27
N GLY A 296 -11.08 -40.33 -25.59
CA GLY A 296 -11.83 -39.29 -26.27
C GLY A 296 -12.59 -38.32 -25.33
N SER A 297 -12.68 -38.59 -24.00
CA SER A 297 -13.32 -37.65 -23.07
C SER A 297 -12.48 -36.41 -22.81
N PRO A 298 -13.09 -35.22 -22.85
CA PRO A 298 -12.40 -33.98 -22.42
C PRO A 298 -12.28 -33.93 -20.90
N ILE A 299 -11.13 -33.51 -20.44
CA ILE A 299 -10.85 -33.22 -19.01
C ILE A 299 -10.12 -31.89 -18.92
N SER A 300 -10.57 -31.06 -18.01
CA SER A 300 -9.86 -29.82 -17.64
C SER A 300 -9.09 -30.05 -16.35
N ILE A 301 -7.79 -29.76 -16.35
CA ILE A 301 -6.92 -29.82 -15.16
C ILE A 301 -6.31 -28.42 -14.96
N TYR A 302 -6.50 -27.83 -13.79
CA TYR A 302 -6.10 -26.46 -13.48
C TYR A 302 -6.57 -25.42 -14.52
N GLY A 303 -7.71 -25.68 -15.17
CA GLY A 303 -8.28 -24.81 -16.20
C GLY A 303 -7.69 -25.00 -17.61
N CYS A 304 -6.72 -25.90 -17.79
CA CYS A 304 -6.21 -26.30 -19.10
C CYS A 304 -6.97 -27.53 -19.62
N GLU A 305 -7.32 -27.50 -20.90
CA GLU A 305 -8.10 -28.57 -21.54
C GLU A 305 -7.18 -29.69 -22.08
N TYR A 306 -7.53 -30.93 -21.74
CA TYR A 306 -6.89 -32.16 -22.19
C TYR A 306 -7.93 -33.12 -22.73
N THR A 307 -7.49 -34.06 -23.55
CA THR A 307 -8.32 -35.19 -24.02
C THR A 307 -7.68 -36.49 -23.54
N VAL A 308 -8.46 -37.34 -22.93
CA VAL A 308 -8.01 -38.71 -22.58
C VAL A 308 -7.71 -39.51 -23.84
N LEU A 309 -6.46 -39.85 -24.04
CA LEU A 309 -6.06 -40.68 -25.20
C LEU A 309 -6.23 -42.16 -24.91
N LEU A 310 -5.71 -42.62 -23.78
CA LEU A 310 -5.72 -43.99 -23.36
C LEU A 310 -5.90 -44.07 -21.82
N GLU A 311 -6.70 -45.02 -21.39
CA GLU A 311 -6.86 -45.42 -20.00
C GLU A 311 -6.19 -46.78 -19.78
N GLY A 312 -5.12 -46.80 -18.93
CA GLY A 312 -4.48 -48.04 -18.49
C GLY A 312 -5.01 -48.51 -17.15
N GLU A 313 -4.52 -49.65 -16.63
CA GLU A 313 -4.92 -50.19 -15.30
C GLU A 313 -4.59 -49.27 -14.13
N GLY A 314 -3.57 -48.40 -14.25
CA GLY A 314 -3.16 -47.47 -13.21
C GLY A 314 -2.88 -46.04 -13.70
N ASP A 315 -2.55 -45.88 -14.98
CA ASP A 315 -2.15 -44.62 -15.57
C ASP A 315 -3.08 -44.19 -16.69
N VAL A 316 -3.28 -42.88 -16.83
CA VAL A 316 -4.07 -42.26 -17.91
C VAL A 316 -3.15 -41.42 -18.77
N CYS A 317 -3.22 -41.61 -20.06
CA CYS A 317 -2.55 -40.78 -21.05
C CYS A 317 -3.49 -39.64 -21.46
N LEU A 318 -3.07 -38.43 -21.22
CA LEU A 318 -3.76 -37.20 -21.57
C LEU A 318 -3.04 -36.54 -22.73
N VAL A 319 -3.78 -35.93 -23.63
CA VAL A 319 -3.23 -35.15 -24.74
C VAL A 319 -3.70 -33.72 -24.60
N ASP A 320 -2.78 -32.78 -24.62
CA ASP A 320 -3.11 -31.37 -24.66
C ASP A 320 -3.60 -30.92 -26.05
N GLN A 321 -4.07 -29.69 -26.15
CA GLN A 321 -4.56 -29.11 -27.40
C GLN A 321 -3.48 -29.00 -28.51
N PHE A 322 -2.19 -29.19 -28.15
CA PHE A 322 -1.06 -29.15 -29.08
C PHE A 322 -0.60 -30.56 -29.53
N GLY A 323 -1.27 -31.61 -29.04
CA GLY A 323 -0.95 -32.99 -29.36
C GLY A 323 0.17 -33.60 -28.52
N GLN A 324 0.65 -32.90 -27.49
CA GLN A 324 1.66 -33.42 -26.57
C GLN A 324 1.00 -34.40 -25.58
N GLN A 325 1.63 -35.55 -25.37
CA GLN A 325 1.16 -36.59 -24.48
C GLN A 325 1.70 -36.41 -23.06
N HIS A 326 0.81 -36.58 -22.06
CA HIS A 326 1.11 -36.49 -20.64
C HIS A 326 0.57 -37.75 -19.93
N PHE A 327 1.34 -38.28 -19.01
CA PHE A 327 0.95 -39.45 -18.22
C PHE A 327 0.74 -39.06 -16.77
N LYS A 328 -0.42 -39.45 -16.21
CA LYS A 328 -0.76 -39.26 -14.77
C LYS A 328 -1.43 -40.52 -14.25
N SER A 329 -1.19 -40.84 -13.00
CA SER A 329 -1.93 -41.95 -12.40
C SER A 329 -3.41 -41.57 -12.24
N ARG A 330 -4.29 -42.55 -12.38
CA ARG A 330 -5.73 -42.36 -12.18
C ARG A 330 -6.03 -41.74 -10.81
N ARG A 331 -5.34 -42.22 -9.78
CA ARG A 331 -5.51 -41.73 -8.42
C ARG A 331 -5.15 -40.26 -8.26
N GLU A 332 -4.09 -39.76 -8.91
CA GLU A 332 -3.74 -38.34 -8.91
C GLU A 332 -4.80 -37.49 -9.58
N ILE A 333 -5.39 -37.95 -10.71
CA ILE A 333 -6.47 -37.23 -11.40
C ILE A 333 -7.73 -37.20 -10.53
N GLU A 334 -8.07 -38.32 -9.87
CA GLU A 334 -9.20 -38.38 -8.93
C GLU A 334 -8.99 -37.44 -7.73
N LEU A 335 -7.77 -37.36 -7.20
CA LEU A 335 -7.41 -36.44 -6.10
C LEU A 335 -7.51 -34.98 -6.54
N LEU A 336 -7.05 -34.64 -7.76
CA LEU A 336 -7.21 -33.31 -8.33
C LEU A 336 -8.69 -32.95 -8.55
N TYR A 337 -9.52 -33.93 -8.90
CA TYR A 337 -10.96 -33.73 -9.04
C TYR A 337 -11.62 -33.49 -7.68
N GLU A 338 -11.27 -34.26 -6.65
CA GLU A 338 -11.74 -34.06 -5.27
C GLU A 338 -11.34 -32.68 -4.72
N GLN A 339 -10.14 -32.20 -5.04
CA GLN A 339 -9.65 -30.87 -4.68
C GLN A 339 -10.25 -29.71 -5.51
N GLY A 340 -11.09 -30.04 -6.52
CA GLY A 340 -11.67 -29.04 -7.42
C GLY A 340 -10.69 -28.47 -8.47
N HIS A 341 -9.52 -29.09 -8.64
CA HIS A 341 -8.52 -28.70 -9.62
C HIS A 341 -8.68 -29.40 -10.98
N ALA A 342 -9.46 -30.48 -11.03
CA ALA A 342 -9.82 -31.13 -12.27
C ALA A 342 -11.35 -31.09 -12.46
N ALA A 343 -11.78 -30.97 -13.70
CA ALA A 343 -13.19 -31.06 -14.10
C ALA A 343 -13.29 -31.92 -15.39
N GLY A 344 -14.24 -32.84 -15.45
CA GLY A 344 -14.45 -33.68 -16.61
C GLY A 344 -15.93 -34.01 -16.75
N GLU A 345 -16.29 -34.85 -17.75
CA GLU A 345 -17.64 -35.40 -17.83
C GLU A 345 -17.93 -36.25 -16.60
N ALA A 346 -18.54 -35.61 -15.59
CA ALA A 346 -19.17 -36.33 -14.51
C ALA A 346 -20.41 -37.08 -15.08
N VAL A 347 -20.66 -38.31 -14.64
CA VAL A 347 -21.99 -38.90 -14.79
C VAL A 347 -22.95 -37.93 -14.16
N ARG A 348 -23.64 -37.15 -14.98
CA ARG A 348 -24.81 -36.42 -14.48
C ARG A 348 -25.79 -37.48 -14.05
N LEU A 349 -25.81 -37.80 -12.74
CA LEU A 349 -27.03 -38.27 -12.11
C LEU A 349 -28.02 -37.14 -12.40
N SER A 350 -28.98 -37.48 -13.28
CA SER A 350 -29.98 -36.55 -13.76
C SER A 350 -30.55 -35.74 -12.61
N THR A 351 -30.47 -34.43 -12.75
CA THR A 351 -31.05 -33.37 -11.90
C THR A 351 -30.38 -33.09 -10.55
N ASP A 352 -29.74 -31.96 -10.47
CA ASP A 352 -29.23 -31.38 -9.22
C ASP A 352 -30.41 -31.08 -8.28
N PRO A 353 -30.44 -31.57 -7.02
CA PRO A 353 -31.46 -31.22 -6.01
C PRO A 353 -31.68 -29.70 -5.83
N LYS A 354 -30.69 -28.88 -6.22
CA LYS A 354 -30.80 -27.41 -6.23
C LYS A 354 -31.84 -26.91 -7.22
N ASP A 355 -32.08 -27.60 -8.32
CA ASP A 355 -33.08 -27.21 -9.32
C ASP A 355 -34.50 -27.35 -8.79
N LEU A 356 -34.77 -28.36 -7.94
CA LEU A 356 -36.05 -28.52 -7.29
C LEU A 356 -36.35 -27.42 -6.27
N ALA A 357 -35.34 -27.00 -5.49
CA ALA A 357 -35.49 -25.95 -4.47
C ALA A 357 -35.80 -24.57 -5.08
N SER A 358 -35.44 -24.37 -6.35
CA SER A 358 -35.70 -23.13 -7.08
C SER A 358 -37.13 -23.04 -7.64
N ILE A 359 -37.89 -24.18 -7.69
CA ILE A 359 -39.26 -24.23 -8.26
C ILE A 359 -40.29 -23.98 -7.18
N PRO A 360 -41.15 -22.95 -7.32
CA PRO A 360 -42.24 -22.70 -6.36
C PRO A 360 -43.17 -23.93 -6.17
N SER A 361 -43.49 -24.23 -4.92
CA SER A 361 -44.32 -25.41 -4.55
C SER A 361 -45.64 -25.50 -5.32
N ALA A 362 -46.29 -24.40 -5.63
CA ALA A 362 -47.51 -24.33 -6.43
C ALA A 362 -47.28 -24.83 -7.88
N LYS A 363 -46.09 -24.64 -8.46
CA LYS A 363 -45.77 -25.15 -9.82
C LYS A 363 -45.48 -26.65 -9.78
N LEU A 364 -44.81 -27.11 -8.71
CA LEU A 364 -44.56 -28.55 -8.50
C LEU A 364 -45.88 -29.29 -8.28
N GLY A 365 -46.86 -28.72 -7.54
CA GLY A 365 -48.18 -29.30 -7.37
C GLY A 365 -48.91 -29.50 -8.71
N LYS A 366 -48.88 -28.50 -9.59
CA LYS A 366 -49.47 -28.61 -10.94
C LYS A 366 -48.75 -29.61 -11.83
N ALA A 367 -47.43 -29.71 -11.71
CA ALA A 367 -46.65 -30.69 -12.47
C ALA A 367 -46.97 -32.11 -12.02
N ARG A 368 -47.18 -32.33 -10.69
CA ARG A 368 -47.59 -33.59 -10.12
C ARG A 368 -49.01 -34.01 -10.62
N GLU A 369 -49.97 -33.08 -10.62
CA GLU A 369 -51.32 -33.34 -11.17
C GLU A 369 -51.27 -33.74 -12.66
N LYS A 370 -50.42 -33.12 -13.47
CA LYS A 370 -50.23 -33.50 -14.89
C LYS A 370 -49.60 -34.87 -15.03
N LEU A 371 -48.65 -35.22 -14.16
CA LEU A 371 -47.99 -36.53 -14.17
C LEU A 371 -49.01 -37.64 -13.76
N GLU A 372 -49.80 -37.41 -12.73
CA GLU A 372 -50.88 -38.32 -12.28
C GLU A 372 -51.93 -38.51 -13.39
N ALA A 373 -52.30 -37.43 -14.11
CA ALA A 373 -53.23 -37.52 -15.24
C ALA A 373 -52.67 -38.33 -16.44
N VAL A 374 -51.35 -38.22 -16.69
CA VAL A 374 -50.65 -38.99 -17.72
C VAL A 374 -50.59 -40.48 -17.36
N THR A 375 -50.28 -40.77 -16.05
CA THR A 375 -50.13 -42.13 -15.55
C THR A 375 -51.47 -42.88 -15.48
N SER A 376 -52.55 -42.16 -15.07
CA SER A 376 -53.91 -42.72 -14.94
C SER A 376 -54.70 -42.74 -16.26
N GLY A 377 -54.24 -42.00 -17.28
CA GLY A 377 -54.95 -41.80 -18.53
C GLY A 377 -56.30 -41.05 -18.37
N SER A 378 -56.51 -40.40 -17.21
CA SER A 378 -57.76 -39.70 -16.89
C SER A 378 -57.92 -38.43 -17.72
N THR A 379 -59.09 -38.30 -18.38
CA THR A 379 -59.44 -37.10 -19.16
C THR A 379 -60.34 -36.11 -18.45
N GLU A 380 -60.50 -36.28 -17.13
CA GLU A 380 -61.38 -35.38 -16.31
C GLU A 380 -60.86 -33.93 -16.27
N LYS A 381 -59.54 -33.73 -16.09
CA LYS A 381 -58.93 -32.38 -15.97
C LYS A 381 -58.23 -31.91 -17.25
N TYR A 382 -57.80 -32.83 -18.11
CA TYR A 382 -56.98 -32.52 -19.30
C TYR A 382 -57.51 -33.25 -20.55
N SER A 383 -57.56 -32.55 -21.67
CA SER A 383 -57.97 -33.15 -22.94
C SER A 383 -56.96 -34.22 -23.43
N LYS A 384 -57.45 -35.18 -24.26
CA LYS A 384 -56.59 -36.21 -24.89
C LYS A 384 -55.37 -35.60 -25.59
N ARG A 385 -55.57 -34.45 -26.25
CA ARG A 385 -54.45 -33.70 -26.91
C ARG A 385 -53.45 -33.14 -25.88
N SER A 386 -53.89 -32.72 -24.73
CA SER A 386 -52.99 -32.24 -23.65
C SER A 386 -52.20 -33.39 -23.04
N LEU A 387 -52.85 -34.58 -22.82
CA LEU A 387 -52.19 -35.75 -22.30
C LEU A 387 -51.11 -36.24 -23.25
N ALA A 388 -51.40 -36.34 -24.56
CA ALA A 388 -50.41 -36.73 -25.59
C ALA A 388 -49.18 -35.77 -25.60
N ARG A 389 -49.40 -34.45 -25.39
CA ARG A 389 -48.34 -33.45 -25.28
C ARG A 389 -47.50 -33.61 -24.02
N PHE A 390 -48.14 -33.96 -22.90
CA PHE A 390 -47.43 -34.23 -21.64
C PHE A 390 -46.61 -35.51 -21.76
N GLN A 391 -47.18 -36.58 -22.37
CA GLN A 391 -46.44 -37.81 -22.66
C GLN A 391 -45.23 -37.58 -23.54
N ALA A 392 -45.34 -36.77 -24.60
CA ALA A 392 -44.20 -36.41 -25.43
C ALA A 392 -43.12 -35.63 -24.66
N ARG A 393 -43.49 -34.80 -23.66
CA ARG A 393 -42.54 -34.08 -22.82
C ARG A 393 -41.75 -34.97 -21.86
N ILE A 394 -42.34 -36.07 -21.37
CA ILE A 394 -41.71 -36.99 -20.42
C ILE A 394 -41.01 -38.19 -21.15
N ALA A 395 -41.18 -38.33 -22.45
CA ALA A 395 -40.67 -39.49 -23.21
C ALA A 395 -39.14 -39.67 -23.17
N GLY A 396 -38.40 -38.60 -22.86
CA GLY A 396 -36.93 -38.64 -22.70
C GLY A 396 -36.45 -38.62 -21.24
N ALA A 397 -37.35 -38.62 -20.26
CA ALA A 397 -37.02 -38.48 -18.86
C ALA A 397 -36.75 -39.83 -18.19
N ALA A 398 -35.52 -40.00 -17.66
CA ALA A 398 -35.05 -41.29 -17.12
C ALA A 398 -35.62 -41.59 -15.71
N THR A 399 -35.92 -40.59 -14.92
CA THR A 399 -36.43 -40.76 -13.53
C THR A 399 -37.78 -40.10 -13.35
N LEU A 400 -38.55 -40.52 -12.28
CA LEU A 400 -39.80 -39.89 -11.91
C LEU A 400 -39.63 -38.38 -11.63
N LEU A 401 -38.46 -37.98 -11.12
CA LEU A 401 -38.14 -36.62 -10.83
C LEU A 401 -37.96 -35.80 -12.12
N ASP A 402 -37.27 -36.35 -13.10
CA ASP A 402 -37.08 -35.72 -14.42
C ASP A 402 -38.41 -35.56 -15.16
N GLN A 403 -39.31 -36.55 -15.01
CA GLN A 403 -40.65 -36.47 -15.56
C GLN A 403 -41.45 -35.32 -14.91
N LEU A 404 -41.32 -35.15 -13.59
CA LEU A 404 -41.97 -34.09 -12.86
C LEU A 404 -41.46 -32.70 -13.26
N ILE A 405 -40.13 -32.51 -13.37
CA ILE A 405 -39.50 -31.27 -13.81
C ILE A 405 -39.87 -30.96 -15.27
N ALA A 406 -39.89 -31.95 -16.14
CA ALA A 406 -40.29 -31.78 -17.53
C ALA A 406 -41.74 -31.28 -17.67
N LEU A 407 -42.62 -31.53 -16.69
CA LEU A 407 -43.99 -31.07 -16.68
C LEU A 407 -44.22 -29.71 -15.98
N VAL A 408 -43.23 -29.13 -15.36
CA VAL A 408 -43.30 -27.79 -14.78
C VAL A 408 -43.54 -26.75 -15.89
N ASP A 409 -44.55 -25.88 -15.69
CA ASP A 409 -44.79 -24.79 -16.64
C ASP A 409 -43.73 -23.70 -16.51
N ASN A 410 -42.95 -23.58 -17.55
CA ASN A 410 -41.96 -22.50 -17.65
C ASN A 410 -42.60 -21.29 -18.34
N GLU A 411 -43.06 -20.34 -17.55
CA GLU A 411 -43.68 -19.12 -18.08
C GLU A 411 -42.69 -18.23 -18.83
N ALA A 412 -41.41 -18.42 -18.50
CA ALA A 412 -40.35 -17.72 -19.19
C ALA A 412 -40.24 -18.11 -20.68
N ASP A 413 -40.76 -19.29 -21.08
CA ASP A 413 -40.70 -19.75 -22.46
C ASP A 413 -42.00 -19.44 -23.26
N LYS A 414 -42.98 -18.75 -22.62
CA LYS A 414 -44.19 -18.32 -23.29
C LYS A 414 -44.00 -16.93 -23.93
N GLY A 415 -44.27 -16.76 -25.20
CA GLY A 415 -44.30 -15.50 -25.93
C GLY A 415 -43.38 -15.51 -27.17
N ASN A 416 -43.59 -14.47 -28.00
CA ASN A 416 -42.74 -14.24 -29.15
C ASN A 416 -41.43 -13.57 -28.71
N ARG A 417 -40.31 -14.29 -28.80
CA ARG A 417 -38.97 -13.85 -28.43
C ARG A 417 -38.13 -13.30 -29.61
N SER A 418 -38.73 -13.22 -30.81
CA SER A 418 -38.01 -12.62 -31.93
C SER A 418 -37.75 -11.12 -31.63
N ASP A 419 -36.53 -10.69 -31.87
CA ASP A 419 -36.15 -9.29 -31.74
C ASP A 419 -37.03 -8.45 -32.65
N ARG A 420 -37.76 -7.48 -32.06
CA ARG A 420 -38.62 -6.56 -32.80
C ARG A 420 -37.85 -5.42 -33.47
N ILE A 421 -36.60 -5.28 -33.15
CA ILE A 421 -35.70 -4.25 -33.68
C ILE A 421 -34.59 -4.99 -34.42
N SER A 422 -34.33 -4.58 -35.68
CA SER A 422 -33.29 -5.23 -36.48
C SER A 422 -31.90 -5.03 -35.85
N LYS A 423 -30.98 -5.99 -36.05
CA LYS A 423 -29.60 -5.88 -35.59
C LYS A 423 -28.91 -4.61 -36.11
N PHE A 424 -29.21 -4.22 -37.34
CA PHE A 424 -28.68 -3.00 -37.93
C PHE A 424 -29.14 -1.74 -37.16
N ASN A 425 -30.42 -1.66 -36.79
CA ASN A 425 -30.97 -0.55 -36.01
C ASN A 425 -30.42 -0.55 -34.57
N LEU A 426 -30.20 -1.73 -33.95
CA LEU A 426 -29.54 -1.85 -32.64
C LEU A 426 -28.12 -1.24 -32.71
N ASN A 427 -27.34 -1.54 -33.74
CA ASN A 427 -25.99 -0.97 -33.92
C ASN A 427 -26.00 0.55 -34.02
N LEU A 428 -27.03 1.14 -34.67
CA LEU A 428 -27.20 2.60 -34.74
C LEU A 428 -27.54 3.19 -33.35
N ILE A 429 -28.38 2.50 -32.58
CA ILE A 429 -28.72 2.89 -31.19
C ILE A 429 -27.43 2.86 -30.32
N GLU A 430 -26.67 1.76 -30.37
CA GLU A 430 -25.41 1.62 -29.63
C GLU A 430 -24.41 2.70 -30.01
N LYS A 431 -24.22 2.96 -31.29
CA LYS A 431 -23.34 4.02 -31.77
C LYS A 431 -23.77 5.40 -31.25
N ALA A 432 -25.08 5.70 -31.29
CA ALA A 432 -25.59 6.97 -30.75
C ALA A 432 -25.42 7.11 -29.24
N ILE A 433 -25.53 6.00 -28.49
CA ILE A 433 -25.31 5.95 -27.05
C ILE A 433 -23.80 6.15 -26.75
N GLU A 434 -22.93 5.47 -27.45
CA GLU A 434 -21.48 5.59 -27.28
C GLU A 434 -21.00 7.02 -27.53
N GLU A 435 -21.37 7.59 -28.66
CA GLU A 435 -20.89 8.90 -29.11
C GLU A 435 -21.70 10.10 -28.56
N GLY A 436 -22.91 9.88 -28.04
CA GLY A 436 -23.81 10.96 -27.61
C GLY A 436 -24.19 10.89 -26.12
N TYR A 437 -24.23 9.70 -25.50
CA TYR A 437 -24.65 9.57 -24.12
C TYR A 437 -23.50 9.18 -23.17
N ASN A 438 -22.69 8.20 -23.54
CA ASN A 438 -21.54 7.72 -22.75
C ASN A 438 -20.30 8.60 -22.96
N THR A 439 -20.45 9.92 -22.84
CA THR A 439 -19.39 10.90 -23.03
C THR A 439 -19.04 11.65 -21.75
N PRO A 440 -17.79 12.10 -21.55
CA PRO A 440 -17.38 12.87 -20.37
C PRO A 440 -18.17 14.19 -20.20
N THR A 441 -18.72 14.73 -21.28
CA THR A 441 -19.56 15.93 -21.27
C THR A 441 -20.95 15.73 -20.68
N ARG A 442 -21.31 14.47 -20.33
CA ARG A 442 -22.57 14.08 -19.70
C ARG A 442 -23.82 14.60 -20.44
N GLN A 443 -23.81 14.49 -21.77
CA GLN A 443 -24.96 14.93 -22.61
C GLN A 443 -26.26 14.25 -22.13
N ARG A 444 -27.38 14.95 -22.31
CA ARG A 444 -28.73 14.46 -21.93
C ARG A 444 -29.20 13.39 -22.91
N LYS A 445 -30.04 12.44 -22.45
CA LYS A 445 -30.64 11.41 -23.30
C LYS A 445 -31.31 11.99 -24.56
N LYS A 446 -31.91 13.20 -24.46
CA LYS A 446 -32.54 13.87 -25.57
C LYS A 446 -31.58 14.28 -26.70
N GLY A 447 -30.37 14.70 -26.33
CA GLY A 447 -29.30 15.01 -27.32
C GLY A 447 -28.77 13.75 -28.01
N ALA A 448 -28.56 12.68 -27.26
CA ALA A 448 -28.16 11.37 -27.82
C ALA A 448 -29.27 10.79 -28.74
N PHE A 449 -30.54 10.98 -28.40
CA PHE A 449 -31.66 10.58 -29.26
C PHE A 449 -31.69 11.37 -30.57
N ALA A 450 -31.48 12.70 -30.53
CA ALA A 450 -31.36 13.52 -31.73
C ALA A 450 -30.21 13.04 -32.66
N LYS A 451 -29.06 12.64 -32.04
CA LYS A 451 -27.96 12.03 -32.78
C LYS A 451 -28.36 10.71 -33.43
N TYR A 452 -29.10 9.86 -32.71
CA TYR A 452 -29.64 8.60 -33.23
C TYR A 452 -30.54 8.82 -34.45
N LEU A 453 -31.44 9.82 -34.36
CA LEU A 453 -32.31 10.16 -35.50
C LEU A 453 -31.46 10.62 -36.71
N GLY A 454 -30.44 11.48 -36.48
CA GLY A 454 -29.51 11.89 -37.52
C GLY A 454 -28.75 10.72 -38.16
N LEU A 455 -28.34 9.71 -37.36
CA LEU A 455 -27.74 8.50 -37.92
C LEU A 455 -28.70 7.71 -38.78
N CYS A 456 -29.99 7.60 -38.41
CA CYS A 456 -31.01 6.92 -39.21
C CYS A 456 -31.25 7.65 -40.53
N GLU A 457 -31.23 8.99 -40.53
CA GLU A 457 -31.43 9.85 -41.70
C GLU A 457 -30.20 10.02 -42.59
N GLY A 458 -29.05 9.48 -42.18
CA GLY A 458 -27.79 9.58 -42.91
C GLY A 458 -27.15 10.97 -42.82
N LEU A 459 -27.39 11.71 -41.73
CA LEU A 459 -26.85 13.05 -41.47
C LEU A 459 -25.51 13.02 -40.72
N ASP A 460 -24.92 11.85 -40.49
CA ASP A 460 -23.59 11.76 -39.94
C ASP A 460 -22.51 12.14 -40.96
N ASP A 461 -21.36 12.68 -40.45
CA ASP A 461 -20.30 13.22 -41.33
C ASP A 461 -19.81 12.22 -42.37
N ALA A 462 -19.74 10.92 -42.02
CA ALA A 462 -19.35 9.85 -42.92
C ALA A 462 -20.39 9.63 -44.04
N SER A 463 -21.67 9.69 -43.73
CA SER A 463 -22.76 9.53 -44.71
C SER A 463 -22.92 10.76 -45.60
N VAL A 464 -22.72 11.95 -45.04
CA VAL A 464 -22.73 13.21 -45.80
C VAL A 464 -21.53 13.25 -46.77
N ALA A 465 -20.35 12.88 -46.33
CA ALA A 465 -19.14 12.82 -47.17
C ALA A 465 -19.28 11.78 -48.33
N ALA A 466 -19.99 10.69 -48.08
CA ALA A 466 -20.24 9.64 -49.07
C ALA A 466 -21.47 9.88 -49.94
N GLY A 467 -22.23 10.95 -49.70
CA GLY A 467 -23.46 11.25 -50.44
C GLY A 467 -24.56 10.20 -50.27
N THR A 468 -24.54 9.44 -49.19
CA THR A 468 -25.50 8.39 -48.90
C THR A 468 -26.68 8.97 -48.13
N GLY A 469 -27.90 8.83 -48.68
CA GLY A 469 -29.15 9.24 -48.02
C GLY A 469 -29.51 8.36 -46.78
N PRO A 470 -30.79 8.30 -46.41
CA PRO A 470 -31.27 7.57 -45.24
C PRO A 470 -30.76 6.12 -45.20
N LYS A 471 -30.32 5.67 -44.03
CA LYS A 471 -29.81 4.33 -43.84
C LYS A 471 -30.89 3.29 -44.13
N ARG A 472 -30.52 2.18 -44.75
CA ARG A 472 -31.41 1.08 -45.08
C ARG A 472 -31.02 -0.18 -44.36
N GLU A 473 -32.01 -0.99 -44.01
CA GLU A 473 -31.82 -2.32 -43.46
C GLU A 473 -31.29 -3.29 -44.53
N GLU A 474 -30.83 -4.45 -44.12
CA GLU A 474 -30.37 -5.52 -45.04
C GLU A 474 -31.46 -5.94 -46.06
N SER A 475 -32.72 -5.73 -45.70
CA SER A 475 -33.89 -5.97 -46.54
C SER A 475 -34.12 -4.87 -47.61
N GLY A 476 -33.30 -3.78 -47.62
CA GLY A 476 -33.48 -2.63 -48.49
C GLY A 476 -34.50 -1.61 -48.01
N ALA A 477 -35.24 -1.91 -46.93
CA ALA A 477 -36.23 -0.99 -46.36
C ALA A 477 -35.52 0.13 -45.58
N PRO A 478 -36.11 1.37 -45.52
CA PRO A 478 -35.55 2.42 -44.68
C PRO A 478 -35.65 2.06 -43.19
N VAL A 479 -34.61 2.39 -42.42
CA VAL A 479 -34.60 2.16 -40.96
C VAL A 479 -35.72 2.94 -40.32
N ARG A 480 -36.59 2.28 -39.56
CA ARG A 480 -37.61 2.93 -38.75
C ARG A 480 -37.04 3.29 -37.38
N PRO A 481 -36.92 4.58 -37.03
CA PRO A 481 -36.41 4.97 -35.72
C PRO A 481 -37.30 4.45 -34.57
N VAL A 482 -36.67 4.01 -33.49
CA VAL A 482 -37.41 3.62 -32.27
C VAL A 482 -37.97 4.85 -31.56
N SER A 483 -38.99 4.65 -30.73
CA SER A 483 -39.54 5.74 -29.92
C SER A 483 -38.56 6.23 -28.87
N TYR A 484 -38.64 7.49 -28.45
CA TYR A 484 -37.80 8.06 -27.41
C TYR A 484 -37.81 7.27 -26.09
N PRO A 485 -38.94 6.78 -25.54
CA PRO A 485 -38.95 5.90 -24.36
C PRO A 485 -38.19 4.61 -24.56
N THR A 486 -38.28 3.97 -25.74
CA THR A 486 -37.50 2.80 -26.08
C THR A 486 -36.00 3.10 -26.08
N PHE A 487 -35.57 4.18 -26.74
CA PHE A 487 -34.19 4.62 -26.73
C PHE A 487 -33.68 4.93 -25.31
N CYS A 488 -34.50 5.56 -24.46
CA CYS A 488 -34.13 5.83 -23.06
C CYS A 488 -33.90 4.57 -22.24
N ARG A 489 -34.59 3.47 -22.55
CA ARG A 489 -34.35 2.17 -21.91
C ARG A 489 -32.97 1.63 -22.32
N TYR A 490 -32.65 1.64 -23.62
CA TYR A 490 -31.32 1.25 -24.10
C TYR A 490 -30.20 2.12 -23.50
N CYS A 491 -30.38 3.41 -23.34
CA CYS A 491 -29.44 4.28 -22.62
C CYS A 491 -29.22 3.83 -21.16
N THR A 492 -30.23 3.25 -20.50
CA THR A 492 -30.11 2.76 -19.14
C THR A 492 -29.41 1.41 -19.10
N ASP A 493 -29.74 0.51 -20.02
CA ASP A 493 -29.18 -0.83 -20.15
C ASP A 493 -27.70 -0.79 -20.57
N HIS A 494 -27.33 0.15 -21.47
CA HIS A 494 -25.95 0.35 -21.97
C HIS A 494 -25.24 1.53 -21.29
N TYR A 495 -25.58 1.85 -20.03
CA TYR A 495 -24.96 2.93 -19.28
C TYR A 495 -23.54 2.62 -18.87
N ASP A 496 -22.56 3.28 -19.46
CA ASP A 496 -21.15 3.15 -19.07
C ASP A 496 -20.75 4.26 -18.08
N VAL A 497 -20.67 3.89 -16.81
CA VAL A 497 -20.30 4.80 -15.72
C VAL A 497 -18.88 5.31 -15.91
N VAL A 498 -17.95 4.48 -16.38
CA VAL A 498 -16.53 4.84 -16.54
C VAL A 498 -16.37 5.91 -17.60
N LYS A 499 -17.00 5.72 -18.78
CA LYS A 499 -16.93 6.68 -19.88
C LYS A 499 -17.62 8.00 -19.55
N ARG A 500 -18.77 7.93 -18.85
CA ARG A 500 -19.60 9.08 -18.57
C ARG A 500 -19.21 9.86 -17.32
N GLU A 501 -18.88 9.19 -16.23
CA GLU A 501 -18.65 9.79 -14.92
C GLU A 501 -17.20 9.61 -14.42
N GLY A 502 -16.43 8.79 -15.11
CA GLY A 502 -15.04 8.50 -14.78
C GLY A 502 -14.85 7.33 -13.80
N ARG A 503 -13.61 6.89 -13.69
CA ARG A 503 -13.23 5.72 -12.90
C ARG A 503 -13.60 5.84 -11.41
N ARG A 504 -13.47 7.04 -10.82
CA ARG A 504 -13.80 7.30 -9.41
C ARG A 504 -15.29 7.05 -9.11
N ALA A 505 -16.18 7.54 -9.94
CA ALA A 505 -17.63 7.34 -9.80
C ALA A 505 -18.01 5.86 -9.99
N ALA A 506 -17.40 5.19 -10.97
CA ALA A 506 -17.58 3.76 -11.21
C ALA A 506 -17.14 2.94 -9.99
N TYR A 507 -16.00 3.27 -9.39
CA TYR A 507 -15.52 2.62 -8.18
C TYR A 507 -16.47 2.83 -6.98
N GLN A 508 -16.99 4.04 -6.81
CA GLN A 508 -17.95 4.34 -5.73
C GLN A 508 -19.27 3.57 -5.87
N ARG A 509 -19.70 3.26 -7.10
CA ARG A 509 -20.93 2.48 -7.37
C ARG A 509 -20.75 0.98 -7.30
N ARG A 510 -19.51 0.47 -7.30
CA ARG A 510 -19.25 -0.96 -7.13
C ARG A 510 -19.77 -1.45 -5.78
N THR A 511 -20.38 -2.62 -5.79
CA THR A 511 -20.81 -3.30 -4.56
C THR A 511 -19.61 -3.49 -3.63
N ILE A 512 -19.79 -3.19 -2.35
CA ILE A 512 -18.81 -3.51 -1.32
C ILE A 512 -18.93 -5.02 -1.08
N VAL A 513 -17.96 -5.77 -1.57
CA VAL A 513 -17.81 -7.18 -1.20
C VAL A 513 -16.92 -7.23 0.03
N PRO A 514 -17.41 -7.69 1.20
CA PRO A 514 -16.57 -7.91 2.37
C PRO A 514 -15.49 -8.92 1.98
N ARG A 515 -14.22 -8.53 2.08
CA ARG A 515 -13.12 -9.47 1.90
C ARG A 515 -12.91 -10.19 3.23
N LEU A 516 -13.43 -11.39 3.34
CA LEU A 516 -13.24 -12.29 4.49
C LEU A 516 -11.87 -13.01 4.45
N ASP A 517 -10.98 -12.60 3.57
CA ASP A 517 -9.67 -13.22 3.41
C ASP A 517 -8.70 -12.69 4.47
N ASN A 518 -8.57 -13.41 5.58
CA ASN A 518 -7.68 -13.10 6.69
C ASN A 518 -6.19 -13.27 6.36
N ARG A 519 -5.84 -13.87 5.21
CA ARG A 519 -4.45 -14.02 4.75
C ARG A 519 -3.79 -12.68 4.43
N TYR A 520 -4.59 -11.66 4.10
CA TYR A 520 -4.10 -10.33 3.75
C TYR A 520 -4.85 -9.25 4.55
N PRO A 521 -4.62 -9.11 5.87
CA PRO A 521 -5.32 -8.14 6.70
C PRO A 521 -5.03 -6.72 6.21
N THR A 522 -6.09 -6.00 5.81
CA THR A 522 -5.94 -4.66 5.20
C THR A 522 -5.58 -3.61 6.22
N HIS A 523 -6.11 -3.75 7.42
CA HIS A 523 -6.01 -2.78 8.51
C HIS A 523 -4.97 -3.15 9.58
N GLY A 524 -4.15 -4.16 9.31
CA GLY A 524 -3.17 -4.66 10.28
C GLY A 524 -3.69 -5.78 11.16
N THR A 525 -2.80 -6.35 11.96
CA THR A 525 -3.03 -7.53 12.80
C THR A 525 -3.00 -7.22 14.30
N HIS A 526 -2.40 -6.10 14.70
CA HIS A 526 -2.26 -5.67 16.08
C HIS A 526 -2.16 -4.14 16.16
N PRO A 527 -2.30 -3.54 17.35
CA PRO A 527 -2.11 -2.10 17.54
C PRO A 527 -0.72 -1.64 17.08
N HIS A 528 -0.64 -0.50 16.41
CA HIS A 528 0.58 0.06 15.81
C HIS A 528 1.18 -0.72 14.63
N ASP A 529 0.50 -1.71 14.07
CA ASP A 529 0.93 -2.39 12.85
C ASP A 529 0.74 -1.49 11.61
N VAL A 530 -0.44 -0.92 11.44
CA VAL A 530 -0.77 -0.07 10.29
C VAL A 530 -1.28 1.29 10.77
N CYS A 531 -0.74 2.37 10.22
CA CYS A 531 -1.25 3.73 10.44
C CYS A 531 -1.62 4.38 9.11
N GLU A 532 -2.84 4.89 9.00
CA GLU A 532 -3.29 5.70 7.87
C GLU A 532 -3.07 7.18 8.20
N ILE A 533 -2.43 7.95 7.30
CA ILE A 533 -2.21 9.39 7.44
C ILE A 533 -2.85 10.13 6.28
N ASP A 534 -3.58 11.20 6.59
CA ASP A 534 -4.17 12.08 5.58
C ASP A 534 -4.25 13.53 6.06
N HIS A 535 -4.44 14.45 5.11
CA HIS A 535 -4.51 15.89 5.33
C HIS A 535 -5.85 16.46 4.89
N THR A 536 -6.39 17.38 5.67
CA THR A 536 -7.57 18.16 5.24
C THR A 536 -7.44 19.62 5.64
N LYS A 537 -7.96 20.54 4.79
CA LYS A 537 -8.13 21.93 5.19
C LYS A 537 -9.42 22.06 5.98
N ALA A 538 -9.31 22.43 7.24
CA ALA A 538 -10.45 22.62 8.14
C ALA A 538 -11.38 23.73 7.64
N ASN A 539 -12.68 23.51 7.69
CA ASN A 539 -13.66 24.57 7.38
C ASN A 539 -13.88 25.52 8.57
N LEU A 540 -12.79 25.96 9.16
CA LEU A 540 -12.76 26.82 10.34
C LEU A 540 -11.86 28.03 10.09
N VAL A 541 -12.33 29.22 10.41
CA VAL A 541 -11.55 30.45 10.43
C VAL A 541 -11.06 30.69 11.85
N LEU A 542 -9.79 31.02 12.01
CA LEU A 542 -9.15 31.26 13.30
C LEU A 542 -8.63 32.69 13.40
N LYS A 543 -8.41 33.16 14.60
CA LYS A 543 -7.74 34.43 14.90
C LYS A 543 -6.41 34.23 15.64
N SER A 544 -5.51 35.18 15.56
CA SER A 544 -4.31 35.21 16.41
C SER A 544 -4.65 35.60 17.85
N SER A 545 -3.75 35.31 18.78
CA SER A 545 -3.83 35.77 20.16
C SER A 545 -3.86 37.32 20.29
N THR A 546 -3.40 38.02 19.23
CA THR A 546 -3.46 39.49 19.12
C THR A 546 -4.76 40.02 18.54
N GLY A 547 -5.73 39.16 18.21
CA GLY A 547 -7.01 39.53 17.63
C GLY A 547 -7.00 39.73 16.10
N LEU A 548 -5.86 39.54 15.44
CA LEU A 548 -5.79 39.55 13.96
C LEU A 548 -6.45 38.29 13.40
N GLU A 549 -7.30 38.45 12.37
CA GLU A 549 -7.90 37.34 11.67
C GLU A 549 -6.89 36.74 10.69
N PHE A 550 -6.87 35.39 10.61
CA PHE A 550 -6.05 34.70 9.63
C PHE A 550 -6.82 34.52 8.32
N THR A 551 -6.21 34.91 7.22
CA THR A 551 -6.78 34.74 5.88
C THR A 551 -6.75 33.30 5.37
N THR A 552 -5.96 32.43 6.02
CA THR A 552 -5.77 31.02 5.62
C THR A 552 -6.40 30.09 6.63
N LYS A 553 -7.17 29.11 6.15
CA LYS A 553 -7.73 28.06 6.99
C LYS A 553 -6.63 27.11 7.45
N PRO A 554 -6.67 26.60 8.69
CA PRO A 554 -5.67 25.64 9.14
C PRO A 554 -5.79 24.31 8.39
N THR A 555 -4.66 23.67 8.21
CA THR A 555 -4.56 22.29 7.73
C THR A 555 -4.49 21.35 8.92
N LEU A 556 -5.33 20.35 8.92
CA LEU A 556 -5.38 19.27 9.90
C LEU A 556 -4.72 18.04 9.29
N THR A 557 -3.80 17.42 10.01
CA THR A 557 -3.18 16.16 9.64
C THR A 557 -3.34 15.18 10.79
N ILE A 558 -3.93 14.02 10.51
CA ILE A 558 -4.21 12.99 11.52
C ILE A 558 -3.57 11.68 11.09
N GLY A 559 -3.05 10.94 12.06
CA GLY A 559 -2.70 9.53 11.92
C GLY A 559 -3.72 8.67 12.67
N VAL A 560 -4.27 7.64 12.03
CA VAL A 560 -5.21 6.69 12.63
C VAL A 560 -4.68 5.27 12.54
N ASP A 561 -4.81 4.51 13.62
CA ASP A 561 -4.48 3.10 13.65
C ASP A 561 -5.51 2.29 12.86
N GLY A 562 -5.06 1.54 11.88
CA GLY A 562 -5.94 0.74 11.02
C GLY A 562 -6.63 -0.39 11.79
N HIS A 563 -5.96 -1.00 12.77
CA HIS A 563 -6.46 -2.13 13.52
C HIS A 563 -7.50 -1.70 14.58
N THR A 564 -7.19 -0.68 15.37
CA THR A 564 -8.04 -0.25 16.49
C THR A 564 -8.97 0.91 16.16
N ALA A 565 -8.80 1.57 15.01
CA ALA A 565 -9.46 2.82 14.64
C ALA A 565 -9.18 4.00 15.61
N HIS A 566 -8.17 3.87 16.47
CA HIS A 566 -7.77 4.90 17.43
C HIS A 566 -6.94 5.98 16.72
N ALA A 567 -7.19 7.25 17.03
CA ALA A 567 -6.33 8.34 16.58
C ALA A 567 -4.95 8.20 17.24
N ARG A 568 -3.87 8.32 16.46
CA ARG A 568 -2.50 8.15 16.97
C ARG A 568 -1.69 9.44 17.00
N ALA A 569 -1.96 10.34 16.08
CA ALA A 569 -1.23 11.59 16.01
C ALA A 569 -2.10 12.70 15.42
N LEU A 570 -1.82 13.92 15.81
CA LEU A 570 -2.54 15.12 15.42
C LEU A 570 -1.56 16.28 15.22
N VAL A 571 -1.57 16.86 14.03
CA VAL A 571 -0.86 18.11 13.72
C VAL A 571 -1.84 19.10 13.11
N MET A 572 -1.84 20.34 13.61
CA MET A 572 -2.62 21.45 13.08
C MET A 572 -1.70 22.62 12.75
N SER A 573 -1.77 23.13 11.54
CA SER A 573 -0.87 24.17 11.04
C SER A 573 -1.56 25.02 9.97
N PHE A 574 -1.06 26.24 9.76
CA PHE A 574 -1.45 27.08 8.62
C PHE A 574 -0.63 26.80 7.34
N ASP A 575 0.41 25.98 7.46
CA ASP A 575 1.23 25.59 6.32
C ASP A 575 0.51 24.57 5.46
N ASP A 576 0.80 24.58 4.15
CA ASP A 576 0.36 23.53 3.27
C ASP A 576 1.06 22.20 3.61
N PRO A 577 0.43 21.05 3.35
CA PRO A 577 1.03 19.75 3.56
C PRO A 577 2.40 19.62 2.92
N SER A 578 3.35 19.07 3.65
CA SER A 578 4.74 18.93 3.22
C SER A 578 5.41 17.75 3.93
N ALA A 579 6.57 17.34 3.46
CA ALA A 579 7.38 16.32 4.15
C ALA A 579 7.63 16.67 5.63
N ALA A 580 7.82 17.95 5.94
CA ALA A 580 7.98 18.42 7.32
C ALA A 580 6.74 18.16 8.17
N THR A 581 5.54 18.36 7.61
CA THR A 581 4.26 18.08 8.30
C THR A 581 4.13 16.58 8.61
N VAL A 582 4.47 15.70 7.67
CA VAL A 582 4.43 14.25 7.89
C VAL A 582 5.41 13.81 8.98
N LEU A 583 6.64 14.34 8.96
CA LEU A 583 7.64 14.08 10.02
C LEU A 583 7.17 14.59 11.39
N LEU A 584 6.46 15.70 11.46
CA LEU A 584 5.85 16.19 12.70
C LEU A 584 4.73 15.28 13.20
N VAL A 585 3.93 14.67 12.31
CA VAL A 585 2.93 13.65 12.69
C VAL A 585 3.61 12.45 13.32
N LEU A 586 4.72 11.96 12.73
CA LEU A 586 5.48 10.84 13.32
C LEU A 586 6.14 11.23 14.65
N ARG A 587 6.59 12.49 14.81
CA ARG A 587 7.06 13.03 16.10
C ARG A 587 5.96 13.03 17.15
N ASP A 588 4.74 13.49 16.81
CA ASP A 588 3.59 13.48 17.71
C ASP A 588 3.15 12.05 18.07
N TYR A 589 3.25 11.12 17.10
CA TYR A 589 3.00 9.70 17.34
C TYR A 589 3.91 9.14 18.44
N VAL A 590 5.23 9.38 18.34
CA VAL A 590 6.19 8.96 19.36
C VAL A 590 5.97 9.70 20.68
N ARG A 591 5.65 10.98 20.64
CA ARG A 591 5.33 11.79 21.85
C ARG A 591 4.17 11.19 22.66
N ARG A 592 3.13 10.70 21.97
CA ARG A 592 1.90 10.19 22.61
C ARG A 592 2.02 8.73 23.05
N HIS A 593 2.64 7.91 22.22
CA HIS A 593 2.56 6.46 22.37
C HIS A 593 3.92 5.78 22.62
N HIS A 594 5.02 6.51 22.48
CA HIS A 594 6.37 5.92 22.48
C HIS A 594 6.50 4.76 21.50
N ARG A 595 5.79 4.81 20.37
CA ARG A 595 5.71 3.81 19.32
C ARG A 595 5.87 4.44 17.94
N LEU A 596 6.17 3.61 16.97
CA LEU A 596 6.06 3.91 15.54
C LEU A 596 5.26 2.81 14.85
N PRO A 597 4.50 3.12 13.79
CA PRO A 597 3.80 2.09 13.04
C PRO A 597 4.78 1.29 12.19
N ARG A 598 4.45 0.02 11.93
CA ARG A 598 5.23 -0.80 11.00
C ARG A 598 4.95 -0.41 9.55
N THR A 599 3.72 -0.08 9.23
CA THR A 599 3.28 0.31 7.87
C THR A 599 2.55 1.63 7.92
N LEU A 600 2.94 2.57 7.06
CA LEU A 600 2.21 3.81 6.78
C LEU A 600 1.37 3.64 5.52
N ILE A 601 0.07 3.92 5.59
CA ILE A 601 -0.80 4.04 4.42
C ILE A 601 -1.01 5.52 4.15
N VAL A 602 -0.61 5.97 2.96
CA VAL A 602 -0.67 7.37 2.54
C VAL A 602 -1.23 7.49 1.12
N ASP A 603 -1.64 8.68 0.73
CA ASP A 603 -2.01 8.95 -0.65
C ASP A 603 -0.75 9.13 -1.55
N ASN A 604 -0.96 9.41 -2.85
CA ASN A 604 0.13 9.68 -3.78
C ASN A 604 0.57 11.15 -3.79
N GLY A 605 0.37 11.89 -2.70
CA GLY A 605 0.84 13.26 -2.54
C GLY A 605 2.37 13.38 -2.66
N LYS A 606 2.85 14.49 -3.18
CA LYS A 606 4.31 14.72 -3.36
C LYS A 606 5.07 14.72 -2.05
N GLU A 607 4.43 15.10 -0.95
CA GLU A 607 4.95 15.13 0.41
C GLU A 607 5.36 13.73 0.89
N PHE A 608 4.62 12.70 0.48
CA PHE A 608 4.88 11.31 0.87
C PHE A 608 5.96 10.63 0.01
N HIS A 609 6.29 11.20 -1.15
CA HIS A 609 7.41 10.76 -2.01
C HIS A 609 8.71 11.52 -1.70
N SER A 610 8.79 12.15 -0.53
CA SER A 610 9.98 12.90 -0.13
C SER A 610 11.11 11.95 0.31
N HIS A 611 12.33 12.32 -0.04
CA HIS A 611 13.53 11.59 0.40
C HIS A 611 13.65 11.55 1.93
N GLU A 612 13.17 12.59 2.60
CA GLU A 612 13.18 12.72 4.06
C GLU A 612 12.32 11.65 4.73
N LEU A 613 11.10 11.45 4.22
CA LEU A 613 10.22 10.43 4.75
C LEU A 613 10.74 9.02 4.43
N GLU A 614 11.21 8.78 3.19
CA GLU A 614 11.82 7.51 2.81
C GLU A 614 13.02 7.18 3.71
N PHE A 615 13.87 8.17 3.99
CA PHE A 615 15.01 7.98 4.88
C PHE A 615 14.59 7.67 6.31
N PHE A 616 13.63 8.42 6.86
CA PHE A 616 13.09 8.15 8.20
C PHE A 616 12.50 6.75 8.29
N CYS A 617 11.65 6.39 7.34
CA CYS A 617 10.99 5.09 7.31
C CYS A 617 12.01 3.94 7.21
N ARG A 618 13.04 4.11 6.38
CA ARG A 618 14.14 3.13 6.27
C ARG A 618 14.89 2.95 7.60
N MET A 619 15.20 4.05 8.30
CA MET A 619 15.93 3.98 9.59
C MET A 619 15.15 3.28 10.69
N PHE A 620 13.84 3.36 10.67
CA PHE A 620 12.96 2.76 11.69
C PHE A 620 12.22 1.50 11.20
N GLY A 621 12.56 0.96 10.02
CA GLY A 621 11.94 -0.24 9.46
C GLY A 621 10.45 -0.06 9.13
N ILE A 622 10.02 1.15 8.74
CA ILE A 622 8.63 1.45 8.41
C ILE A 622 8.41 1.27 6.91
N GLU A 623 7.45 0.47 6.52
CA GLU A 623 7.01 0.34 5.13
C GLU A 623 6.03 1.45 4.77
N ILE A 624 6.14 2.00 3.55
CA ILE A 624 5.17 2.96 3.03
C ILE A 624 4.30 2.27 1.98
N ARG A 625 2.99 2.34 2.17
CA ARG A 625 1.98 1.84 1.24
C ARG A 625 1.25 3.03 0.63
N PHE A 626 1.39 3.23 -0.67
CA PHE A 626 0.67 4.26 -1.41
C PHE A 626 -0.68 3.73 -1.88
N ARG A 627 -1.72 4.54 -1.68
CA ARG A 627 -3.08 4.23 -2.14
C ARG A 627 -3.18 4.30 -3.67
N SER A 628 -3.97 3.40 -4.25
CA SER A 628 -4.26 3.45 -5.69
C SER A 628 -4.99 4.75 -6.05
N PRO A 629 -4.57 5.45 -7.12
CA PRO A 629 -5.30 6.61 -7.61
C PRO A 629 -6.73 6.24 -8.02
N GLY A 630 -7.71 6.99 -7.51
CA GLY A 630 -9.13 6.78 -7.83
C GLY A 630 -9.86 5.72 -7.00
N GLU A 631 -9.22 5.13 -6.01
CA GLU A 631 -9.83 4.18 -5.07
C GLU A 631 -9.99 4.78 -3.65
N PRO A 632 -10.97 5.67 -3.42
CA PRO A 632 -11.12 6.36 -2.14
C PRO A 632 -11.35 5.42 -0.95
N ARG A 633 -11.98 4.24 -1.18
CA ARG A 633 -12.26 3.27 -0.09
C ARG A 633 -11.01 2.65 0.55
N GLY A 634 -9.83 2.82 -0.06
CA GLY A 634 -8.56 2.29 0.47
C GLY A 634 -8.08 2.97 1.76
N ALA A 635 -8.72 4.08 2.19
CA ALA A 635 -8.45 4.79 3.44
C ALA A 635 -9.75 5.21 4.15
N ALA A 636 -10.72 4.33 4.16
CA ALA A 636 -12.02 4.61 4.72
C ALA A 636 -11.98 4.99 6.21
N MET A 637 -10.97 4.53 6.96
CA MET A 637 -10.82 4.83 8.39
C MET A 637 -10.47 6.30 8.60
N ILE A 638 -9.42 6.79 7.95
CA ILE A 638 -8.98 8.18 8.10
C ILE A 638 -9.99 9.16 7.47
N GLU A 639 -10.60 8.83 6.32
CA GLU A 639 -11.61 9.68 5.69
C GLU A 639 -12.84 9.85 6.61
N ARG A 640 -13.30 8.78 7.25
CA ARG A 640 -14.40 8.85 8.23
C ARG A 640 -14.02 9.66 9.45
N LEU A 641 -12.78 9.53 9.93
CA LEU A 641 -12.30 10.27 11.10
C LEU A 641 -12.24 11.77 10.80
N LEU A 642 -11.68 12.16 9.66
CA LEU A 642 -11.62 13.56 9.22
C LEU A 642 -13.03 14.13 9.02
N GLY A 643 -13.94 13.36 8.42
CA GLY A 643 -15.36 13.72 8.29
C GLY A 643 -16.06 13.91 9.63
N ALA A 644 -15.76 13.07 10.62
CA ALA A 644 -16.33 13.19 11.97
C ALA A 644 -15.82 14.45 12.71
N VAL A 645 -14.53 14.77 12.59
CA VAL A 645 -13.97 16.03 13.13
C VAL A 645 -14.66 17.25 12.50
N GLU A 646 -14.89 17.22 11.19
CA GLU A 646 -15.57 18.32 10.47
C GLU A 646 -17.02 18.50 10.96
N THR A 647 -17.77 17.39 11.12
CA THR A 647 -19.20 17.43 11.45
C THR A 647 -19.49 17.51 12.95
N GLU A 648 -18.65 16.99 13.82
CA GLU A 648 -18.90 16.94 15.26
C GLU A 648 -18.09 17.98 16.06
N VAL A 649 -17.01 18.54 15.47
CA VAL A 649 -16.17 19.54 16.13
C VAL A 649 -16.27 20.90 15.42
N PHE A 650 -15.86 20.96 14.15
CA PHE A 650 -15.77 22.25 13.48
C PHE A 650 -17.15 22.86 13.17
N SER A 651 -18.19 22.04 12.94
CA SER A 651 -19.55 22.54 12.72
C SER A 651 -20.11 23.28 13.94
N GLU A 652 -19.67 22.92 15.13
CA GLU A 652 -20.12 23.52 16.39
C GLU A 652 -19.28 24.74 16.83
N MET A 653 -18.21 25.05 16.08
CA MET A 653 -17.31 26.14 16.40
C MET A 653 -17.70 27.44 15.67
N GLU A 654 -17.69 28.56 16.41
CA GLU A 654 -17.84 29.88 15.79
C GLU A 654 -16.65 30.17 14.86
N GLY A 655 -16.95 30.60 13.65
CA GLY A 655 -15.97 30.73 12.56
C GLY A 655 -16.00 29.56 11.60
N ASN A 656 -16.96 28.60 11.77
CA ASN A 656 -17.21 27.55 10.77
C ASN A 656 -17.56 28.16 9.42
N SER A 657 -16.82 27.77 8.39
CA SER A 657 -16.92 28.33 7.04
C SER A 657 -17.53 27.34 6.02
N LEU A 658 -18.23 26.31 6.48
CA LEU A 658 -18.86 25.31 5.60
C LEU A 658 -19.91 25.95 4.69
N ILE A 659 -20.70 26.87 5.22
CA ILE A 659 -21.70 27.65 4.45
C ILE A 659 -21.10 28.34 3.21
N MET A 660 -19.84 28.76 3.27
CA MET A 660 -19.15 29.37 2.11
C MET A 660 -18.88 28.39 0.98
N LYS A 661 -18.90 27.08 1.25
CA LYS A 661 -18.77 26.03 0.23
C LYS A 661 -20.13 25.57 -0.29
N GLU A 662 -21.10 25.44 0.61
CA GLU A 662 -22.41 24.88 0.30
C GLU A 662 -23.33 25.90 -0.36
N ASN A 663 -23.41 27.11 0.16
CA ASN A 663 -24.31 28.12 -0.34
C ASN A 663 -23.78 29.55 -0.18
N THR A 664 -22.87 29.95 -1.05
CA THR A 664 -22.24 31.28 -1.03
C THR A 664 -23.27 32.44 -1.12
N ARG A 665 -24.45 32.19 -1.66
CA ARG A 665 -25.51 33.23 -1.80
C ARG A 665 -26.20 33.53 -0.47
N GLU A 666 -26.11 32.68 0.51
CA GLU A 666 -26.68 32.88 1.85
C GLU A 666 -25.74 33.60 2.80
N VAL A 667 -24.50 33.84 2.39
CA VAL A 667 -23.52 34.57 3.22
C VAL A 667 -23.87 36.07 3.18
N THR A 668 -24.47 36.52 4.27
CA THR A 668 -24.78 37.93 4.56
C THR A 668 -23.89 38.48 5.64
N GLN A 669 -23.93 39.76 5.94
CA GLN A 669 -23.17 40.37 7.03
C GLN A 669 -23.46 39.68 8.39
N ALA A 670 -24.70 39.23 8.64
CA ALA A 670 -25.12 38.58 9.86
C ALA A 670 -24.61 37.13 10.01
N VAL A 671 -24.44 36.41 8.89
CA VAL A 671 -24.03 34.99 8.91
C VAL A 671 -22.65 34.77 8.28
N ASN A 672 -21.84 35.83 8.20
CA ASN A 672 -20.47 35.72 7.68
C ASN A 672 -19.54 35.08 8.73
N PRO A 673 -18.98 33.89 8.45
CA PRO A 673 -18.08 33.19 9.38
C PRO A 673 -16.90 34.03 9.87
N TRP A 674 -16.40 34.94 9.04
CA TRP A 674 -15.28 35.84 9.37
C TRP A 674 -15.58 36.83 10.48
N LEU A 675 -16.85 37.19 10.68
CA LEU A 675 -17.29 38.12 11.70
C LEU A 675 -17.53 37.45 13.08
N HIS A 676 -17.58 36.14 13.13
CA HIS A 676 -17.90 35.35 14.31
C HIS A 676 -16.72 34.52 14.81
N VAL A 677 -15.50 34.84 14.42
CA VAL A 677 -14.29 34.10 14.81
C VAL A 677 -13.97 34.33 16.30
N LYS A 678 -13.95 33.25 17.08
CA LYS A 678 -13.57 33.27 18.50
C LYS A 678 -12.32 32.47 18.81
N TRP A 679 -12.07 31.40 18.08
CA TRP A 679 -11.04 30.43 18.37
C TRP A 679 -9.68 30.85 17.80
N ASP A 680 -8.62 30.57 18.56
CA ASP A 680 -7.24 30.58 18.07
C ASP A 680 -6.73 29.17 17.76
N LEU A 681 -5.51 29.06 17.25
CA LEU A 681 -4.93 27.77 16.85
C LEU A 681 -4.81 26.80 18.04
N TYR A 682 -4.40 27.30 19.20
CA TYR A 682 -4.20 26.48 20.41
C TYR A 682 -5.52 25.91 20.94
N SER A 683 -6.53 26.76 21.11
CA SER A 683 -7.84 26.34 21.62
C SER A 683 -8.56 25.41 20.64
N ALA A 684 -8.48 25.68 19.33
CA ALA A 684 -9.01 24.78 18.31
C ALA A 684 -8.29 23.42 18.30
N TYR A 685 -6.95 23.43 18.44
CA TYR A 685 -6.19 22.19 18.56
C TYR A 685 -6.63 21.37 19.78
N LYS A 686 -6.77 22.02 20.94
CA LYS A 686 -7.19 21.35 22.18
C LYS A 686 -8.60 20.75 22.08
N ALA A 687 -9.54 21.41 21.42
CA ALA A 687 -10.88 20.87 21.20
C ALA A 687 -10.83 19.61 20.29
N VAL A 688 -10.05 19.66 19.22
CA VAL A 688 -9.86 18.48 18.34
C VAL A 688 -9.11 17.37 19.09
N GLU A 689 -8.08 17.69 19.86
CA GLU A 689 -7.32 16.74 20.68
C GLU A 689 -8.25 16.01 21.66
N GLN A 690 -9.05 16.74 22.43
CA GLN A 690 -9.99 16.17 23.37
C GLN A 690 -11.02 15.28 22.66
N TYR A 691 -11.56 15.73 21.55
CA TYR A 691 -12.50 14.91 20.77
C TYR A 691 -11.88 13.60 20.31
N LEU A 692 -10.68 13.63 19.73
CA LEU A 692 -10.04 12.46 19.13
C LEU A 692 -9.57 11.44 20.17
N PHE A 693 -8.95 11.90 21.25
CA PHE A 693 -8.22 11.04 22.21
C PHE A 693 -8.99 10.74 23.48
N GLU A 694 -10.08 11.50 23.80
CA GLU A 694 -10.91 11.26 24.97
C GLU A 694 -12.32 10.81 24.55
N VAL A 695 -13.05 11.65 23.79
CA VAL A 695 -14.46 11.38 23.46
C VAL A 695 -14.60 10.20 22.51
N ARG A 696 -13.87 10.24 21.38
CA ARG A 696 -13.97 9.21 20.36
C ARG A 696 -13.29 7.91 20.77
N ALA A 697 -12.23 7.96 21.53
CA ALA A 697 -11.52 6.78 22.01
C ALA A 697 -12.40 5.88 22.90
N GLN A 698 -13.36 6.47 23.61
CA GLN A 698 -14.31 5.77 24.48
C GLN A 698 -15.67 5.46 23.80
N ARG A 699 -15.91 5.98 22.60
CA ARG A 699 -17.18 5.76 21.88
C ARG A 699 -17.14 4.45 21.11
N VAL A 700 -18.20 3.64 21.25
CA VAL A 700 -18.33 2.36 20.55
C VAL A 700 -18.19 2.54 19.05
N HIS A 701 -17.22 1.84 18.44
CA HIS A 701 -16.98 1.84 17.00
C HIS A 701 -17.80 0.74 16.31
N PRO A 702 -18.62 1.06 15.28
CA PRO A 702 -19.54 0.10 14.67
C PRO A 702 -18.87 -1.16 14.10
N ALA A 703 -17.61 -1.08 13.67
CA ALA A 703 -16.92 -2.22 13.09
C ALA A 703 -16.48 -3.25 14.14
N HIS A 704 -16.23 -2.83 15.37
CA HIS A 704 -15.72 -3.70 16.43
C HIS A 704 -16.76 -3.99 17.52
N GLY A 705 -17.85 -3.21 17.59
CA GLY A 705 -18.83 -3.30 18.66
C GLY A 705 -18.31 -2.90 20.04
N GLN A 706 -17.09 -2.34 20.11
CA GLN A 706 -16.39 -1.90 21.31
C GLN A 706 -15.79 -0.52 21.07
N SER A 707 -15.37 0.17 22.13
CA SER A 707 -14.60 1.41 22.00
C SER A 707 -13.19 1.11 21.48
N PRO A 708 -12.53 2.06 20.79
CA PRO A 708 -11.12 1.93 20.43
C PRO A 708 -10.20 1.59 21.60
N ASP A 709 -10.43 2.17 22.79
CA ASP A 709 -9.65 1.90 24.02
C ASP A 709 -9.84 0.45 24.49
N ASP A 710 -11.09 -0.04 24.60
CA ASP A 710 -11.38 -1.41 25.04
C ASP A 710 -10.86 -2.44 24.02
N PHE A 711 -11.06 -2.16 22.73
CA PHE A 711 -10.57 -3.04 21.67
C PHE A 711 -9.04 -3.09 21.63
N GLU A 712 -8.36 -1.94 21.83
CA GLU A 712 -6.89 -1.91 21.93
C GLU A 712 -6.39 -2.71 23.13
N ALA A 713 -6.99 -2.54 24.30
CA ALA A 713 -6.62 -3.28 25.50
C ALA A 713 -6.79 -4.80 25.31
N ALA A 714 -7.92 -5.23 24.75
CA ALA A 714 -8.16 -6.63 24.43
C ALA A 714 -7.16 -7.18 23.39
N SER A 715 -6.91 -6.40 22.32
CA SER A 715 -5.98 -6.79 21.27
C SER A 715 -4.54 -6.89 21.78
N ARG A 716 -4.05 -5.96 22.59
CA ARG A 716 -2.71 -6.04 23.20
C ARG A 716 -2.55 -7.29 24.06
N LYS A 717 -3.57 -7.61 24.85
CA LYS A 717 -3.56 -8.85 25.64
C LYS A 717 -3.45 -10.10 24.78
N ALA A 718 -4.06 -10.10 23.60
CA ALA A 718 -4.08 -11.22 22.68
C ALA A 718 -2.82 -11.30 21.78
N THR A 719 -2.33 -10.14 21.31
CA THR A 719 -1.26 -10.05 20.28
C THR A 719 0.09 -9.58 20.84
N GLY A 720 0.18 -9.32 22.15
CA GLY A 720 1.38 -8.90 22.86
C GLY A 720 1.48 -7.38 23.06
N GLU A 721 2.02 -6.99 24.21
CA GLU A 721 2.28 -5.59 24.56
C GLU A 721 3.46 -4.99 23.81
N ARG A 722 4.46 -5.81 23.46
CA ARG A 722 5.68 -5.45 22.70
C ARG A 722 6.42 -4.24 23.30
N GLU A 723 6.53 -4.16 24.63
CA GLU A 723 7.17 -3.05 25.33
C GLU A 723 8.62 -2.81 24.91
N PHE A 724 9.31 -3.85 24.46
CA PHE A 724 10.67 -3.77 23.92
C PHE A 724 10.81 -2.99 22.61
N ARG A 725 9.70 -2.65 21.95
CA ARG A 725 9.65 -1.82 20.73
C ARG A 725 9.28 -0.36 21.01
N MET A 726 9.57 0.14 22.21
CA MET A 726 9.33 1.54 22.55
C MET A 726 10.45 2.46 22.05
N PHE A 727 10.06 3.64 21.57
CA PHE A 727 10.95 4.71 21.13
C PHE A 727 10.85 5.89 22.10
N LYS A 728 11.98 6.43 22.54
CA LYS A 728 12.01 7.64 23.35
C LYS A 728 11.95 8.86 22.46
N LEU A 729 11.17 9.86 22.89
CA LEU A 729 11.22 11.20 22.28
C LEU A 729 12.44 11.95 22.84
N ASP A 730 13.63 11.56 22.37
CA ASP A 730 14.92 12.17 22.72
C ASP A 730 15.40 13.14 21.63
N GLU A 731 16.58 13.73 21.84
CA GLU A 731 17.20 14.65 20.89
C GLU A 731 17.45 13.98 19.54
N ASN A 732 17.76 12.69 19.49
CA ASN A 732 17.98 11.95 18.25
C ASN A 732 16.67 11.81 17.47
N MET A 733 15.56 11.42 18.13
CA MET A 733 14.25 11.35 17.50
C MET A 733 13.80 12.72 16.99
N MET A 734 14.01 13.78 17.78
CA MET A 734 13.74 15.16 17.38
C MET A 734 14.53 15.53 16.12
N LEU A 735 15.85 15.27 16.12
CA LEU A 735 16.71 15.51 14.96
C LEU A 735 16.30 14.70 13.72
N MET A 736 15.97 13.42 13.89
CA MET A 736 15.55 12.54 12.78
C MET A 736 14.25 13.02 12.13
N THR A 737 13.38 13.67 12.87
CA THR A 737 12.15 14.28 12.37
C THR A 737 12.32 15.73 11.86
N CYS A 738 13.53 16.29 11.89
CA CYS A 738 13.85 17.55 11.20
C CYS A 738 14.01 17.31 9.70
N PRO A 739 13.33 18.06 8.83
CA PRO A 739 13.48 17.93 7.38
C PRO A 739 14.87 18.37 6.90
N HIS A 740 15.29 17.85 5.78
CA HIS A 740 16.49 18.35 5.12
C HIS A 740 16.28 19.77 4.58
N ALA A 741 17.36 20.52 4.46
CA ALA A 741 17.34 21.75 3.67
C ALA A 741 16.99 21.41 2.20
N LYS A 742 16.37 22.33 1.45
CA LYS A 742 15.98 22.12 0.03
C LYS A 742 17.06 21.48 -0.87
N ARG A 743 18.32 21.70 -0.54
CA ARG A 743 19.47 20.98 -1.08
C ARG A 743 20.13 20.30 0.12
N PRO A 744 19.97 18.99 0.32
CA PRO A 744 20.48 18.29 1.50
C PRO A 744 21.99 18.48 1.72
N LYS A 745 22.76 18.44 0.64
CA LYS A 745 24.20 18.63 0.70
C LYS A 745 24.59 20.09 0.45
N ARG A 746 25.33 20.70 1.38
CA ARG A 746 25.81 22.08 1.32
C ARG A 746 27.31 22.12 1.37
N LYS A 747 27.94 22.96 0.53
CA LYS A 747 29.39 23.22 0.58
C LYS A 747 29.75 23.96 1.86
N VAL A 748 30.83 23.51 2.50
CA VAL A 748 31.40 24.17 3.66
C VAL A 748 32.32 25.28 3.18
N ILE A 749 32.07 26.51 3.64
CA ILE A 749 32.88 27.67 3.39
C ILE A 749 33.69 27.93 4.65
N ARG A 750 35.01 27.75 4.57
CA ARG A 750 35.91 27.93 5.73
C ARG A 750 35.74 29.32 6.37
N GLY A 751 35.61 29.36 7.69
CA GLY A 751 35.38 30.58 8.46
C GLY A 751 33.96 31.16 8.39
N ARG A 752 33.11 30.68 7.46
CA ARG A 752 31.67 31.11 7.33
C ARG A 752 30.68 29.99 7.61
N GLY A 753 31.10 28.72 7.51
CA GLY A 753 30.22 27.58 7.70
C GLY A 753 29.39 27.21 6.45
N VAL A 754 28.13 26.87 6.60
CA VAL A 754 27.20 26.50 5.52
C VAL A 754 26.24 27.63 5.23
N ASN A 755 25.88 27.85 3.96
CA ASN A 755 24.90 28.85 3.56
C ASN A 755 23.56 28.19 3.23
N ILE A 756 22.49 28.66 3.90
CA ILE A 756 21.11 28.24 3.65
C ILE A 756 20.24 29.47 3.56
N ASN A 757 19.52 29.62 2.46
CA ASN A 757 18.67 30.79 2.19
C ASN A 757 19.36 32.13 2.41
N GLY A 758 20.69 32.23 2.11
CA GLY A 758 21.46 33.44 2.27
C GLY A 758 21.96 33.72 3.71
N ILE A 759 21.65 32.82 4.66
CA ILE A 759 22.12 32.87 6.05
C ILE A 759 23.29 31.90 6.20
N TYR A 760 24.37 32.36 6.84
CA TYR A 760 25.51 31.52 7.17
C TYR A 760 25.34 30.92 8.56
N TYR A 761 25.49 29.60 8.65
CA TYR A 761 25.44 28.87 9.90
C TYR A 761 26.80 28.30 10.22
N ARG A 762 27.29 28.53 11.43
CA ARG A 762 28.62 28.17 11.86
C ARG A 762 28.63 27.28 13.08
N HIS A 763 29.57 26.33 13.08
CA HIS A 763 29.97 25.54 14.24
C HIS A 763 31.46 25.25 14.11
N GLU A 764 32.20 25.16 15.19
CA GLU A 764 33.67 24.92 15.19
C GLU A 764 34.10 23.64 14.46
N ALA A 765 33.27 22.59 14.57
CA ALA A 765 33.52 21.33 13.87
C ALA A 765 33.60 21.50 12.34
N LEU A 766 32.94 22.50 11.74
CA LEU A 766 32.97 22.80 10.31
C LEU A 766 34.34 23.31 9.84
N ASP A 767 35.14 23.90 10.70
CA ASP A 767 36.48 24.38 10.35
C ASP A 767 37.48 23.22 10.12
N ARG A 768 37.14 22.02 10.69
CA ARG A 768 37.94 20.79 10.52
C ARG A 768 37.58 20.03 9.24
N VAL A 769 36.48 20.37 8.60
CA VAL A 769 36.01 19.70 7.39
C VAL A 769 36.90 20.06 6.20
N LYS A 770 37.23 19.09 5.35
CA LYS A 770 38.08 19.29 4.17
C LYS A 770 37.49 20.41 3.29
N ARG A 771 38.34 21.28 2.80
CA ARG A 771 37.96 22.44 1.97
C ARG A 771 37.16 21.99 0.74
N ASN A 772 36.07 22.69 0.44
CA ASN A 772 35.12 22.39 -0.66
C ASN A 772 34.36 21.06 -0.54
N SER A 773 34.38 20.36 0.59
CA SER A 773 33.51 19.22 0.80
C SER A 773 32.06 19.67 1.06
N SER A 774 31.15 18.80 0.78
CA SER A 774 29.71 19.02 1.05
C SER A 774 29.32 18.20 2.26
N VAL A 775 28.55 18.82 3.15
CA VAL A 775 27.97 18.23 4.36
C VAL A 775 26.47 18.17 4.24
N GLU A 776 25.85 17.18 4.85
CA GLU A 776 24.41 17.05 4.91
C GLU A 776 23.81 17.98 5.96
N VAL A 777 22.66 18.60 5.67
CA VAL A 777 22.07 19.62 6.54
C VAL A 777 20.58 19.38 6.72
N ARG A 778 20.15 19.36 7.99
CA ARG A 778 18.75 19.37 8.41
C ARG A 778 18.39 20.70 9.04
N VAL A 779 17.15 21.10 8.91
CA VAL A 779 16.66 22.38 9.42
C VAL A 779 15.68 22.16 10.57
N GLU A 780 15.80 22.98 11.62
CA GLU A 780 14.78 22.97 12.69
C GLU A 780 13.58 23.80 12.26
N PRO A 781 12.40 23.20 12.10
CA PRO A 781 11.23 23.92 11.60
C PRO A 781 10.81 25.09 12.48
N GLN A 782 10.97 24.97 13.79
CA GLN A 782 10.48 25.95 14.77
C GLN A 782 11.49 27.03 15.14
N ASN A 783 12.76 26.86 14.76
CA ASN A 783 13.82 27.80 15.12
C ASN A 783 14.80 28.01 13.96
N ALA A 784 14.64 29.11 13.23
CA ALA A 784 15.48 29.44 12.08
C ALA A 784 16.94 29.82 12.45
N SER A 785 17.27 30.00 13.74
CA SER A 785 18.62 30.34 14.15
C SER A 785 19.57 29.14 14.17
N VAL A 786 19.05 27.91 14.14
CA VAL A 786 19.81 26.67 14.26
C VAL A 786 19.55 25.75 13.08
N VAL A 787 20.61 25.12 12.59
CA VAL A 787 20.53 23.99 11.64
C VAL A 787 21.47 22.89 12.11
N TYR A 788 21.11 21.66 11.79
CA TYR A 788 21.93 20.50 12.11
C TYR A 788 22.78 20.12 10.92
N VAL A 789 24.06 19.92 11.14
CA VAL A 789 25.04 19.62 10.08
C VAL A 789 25.75 18.32 10.42
N ASN A 790 25.81 17.40 9.48
CA ASN A 790 26.53 16.13 9.66
C ASN A 790 28.02 16.33 9.38
N VAL A 791 28.86 16.11 10.40
CA VAL A 791 30.32 16.23 10.31
C VAL A 791 30.95 14.93 10.79
N GLY A 792 31.43 14.10 9.86
CA GLY A 792 32.07 12.83 10.20
C GLY A 792 31.18 11.92 11.04
N ASP A 793 29.98 11.66 10.55
CA ASP A 793 28.92 10.83 11.16
C ASP A 793 28.33 11.36 12.48
N ARG A 794 28.68 12.59 12.86
CA ARG A 794 28.04 13.28 14.00
C ARG A 794 27.25 14.48 13.54
N TRP A 795 26.05 14.62 14.06
CA TRP A 795 25.23 15.80 13.87
C TRP A 795 25.59 16.88 14.89
N VAL A 796 25.87 18.08 14.40
CA VAL A 796 26.22 19.24 15.23
C VAL A 796 25.25 20.37 14.96
N ALA A 797 24.85 21.11 16.00
CA ALA A 797 23.99 22.28 15.87
C ALA A 797 24.84 23.50 15.44
N ALA A 798 24.65 23.94 14.20
CA ALA A 798 25.30 25.15 13.68
C ALA A 798 24.36 26.35 13.83
N VAL A 799 24.89 27.47 14.34
CA VAL A 799 24.13 28.68 14.68
C VAL A 799 24.27 29.73 13.57
N GLY A 800 23.16 30.36 13.24
CA GLY A 800 23.08 31.40 12.21
C GLY A 800 23.74 32.71 12.66
N THR A 801 24.37 33.43 11.73
CA THR A 801 25.06 34.72 11.98
C THR A 801 24.13 35.82 12.51
N SER A 802 22.81 35.65 12.37
CA SER A 802 21.78 36.57 12.87
C SER A 802 20.86 35.85 13.89
N SER A 803 21.43 35.02 14.77
CA SER A 803 20.71 34.13 15.67
C SER A 803 19.75 34.85 16.60
N ARG A 804 20.10 36.07 17.05
CA ARG A 804 19.34 36.84 18.03
C ARG A 804 17.86 37.07 17.63
N TRP A 805 17.61 37.43 16.37
CA TRP A 805 16.27 37.68 15.88
C TRP A 805 15.69 36.48 15.10
N LEU A 806 16.55 35.59 14.52
CA LEU A 806 16.14 34.36 13.87
C LEU A 806 15.58 33.34 14.85
N GLY A 807 16.01 33.31 16.10
CA GLY A 807 15.53 32.39 17.12
C GLY A 807 14.06 32.61 17.51
N LYS A 808 13.50 33.79 17.20
CA LYS A 808 12.08 34.08 17.36
C LYS A 808 11.24 33.79 16.10
N ARG A 809 11.82 33.13 15.07
CA ARG A 809 11.20 32.90 13.78
C ARG A 809 11.25 31.45 13.39
N THR A 810 10.22 30.96 12.69
CA THR A 810 10.25 29.62 12.11
C THR A 810 11.09 29.61 10.83
N TYR A 811 11.60 28.42 10.48
CA TYR A 811 12.33 28.25 9.22
C TYR A 811 11.47 28.62 8.00
N ARG A 812 10.17 28.28 8.06
CA ARG A 812 9.20 28.57 7.00
C ARG A 812 9.01 30.07 6.78
N GLU A 813 8.91 30.84 7.84
CA GLU A 813 8.81 32.31 7.79
C GLU A 813 10.02 32.93 7.05
N VAL A 814 11.23 32.50 7.43
CA VAL A 814 12.46 32.94 6.76
C VAL A 814 12.52 32.55 5.30
N GLU A 815 12.04 31.35 4.98
CA GLU A 815 12.00 30.89 3.60
C GLU A 815 11.04 31.72 2.73
N ILE A 816 9.85 32.06 3.23
CA ILE A 816 8.89 32.88 2.52
C ILE A 816 9.44 34.29 2.31
N ALA A 817 10.00 34.91 3.35
CA ALA A 817 10.60 36.24 3.26
C ALA A 817 11.74 36.28 2.21
N ARG A 818 12.60 35.25 2.17
CA ARG A 818 13.66 35.16 1.15
C ARG A 818 13.15 34.95 -0.27
N ARG A 819 12.08 34.19 -0.45
CA ARG A 819 11.46 34.02 -1.78
C ARG A 819 10.91 35.35 -2.29
N GLU A 820 10.22 36.09 -1.44
CA GLU A 820 9.66 37.38 -1.80
C GLU A 820 10.77 38.40 -2.13
N GLU A 821 11.81 38.47 -1.31
CA GLU A 821 12.98 39.28 -1.60
C GLU A 821 13.61 38.93 -2.96
N GLN A 822 13.77 37.62 -3.26
CA GLN A 822 14.29 37.18 -4.57
C GLN A 822 13.35 37.56 -5.72
N ARG A 823 12.04 37.48 -5.53
CA ARG A 823 11.03 37.88 -6.52
C ARG A 823 11.14 39.36 -6.84
N ILE A 824 11.22 40.19 -5.79
CA ILE A 824 11.40 41.65 -5.93
C ILE A 824 12.71 41.94 -6.65
N LYS A 825 13.81 41.32 -6.27
CA LYS A 825 15.13 41.48 -6.93
C LYS A 825 15.09 41.11 -8.42
N GLN A 826 14.39 40.00 -8.78
CA GLN A 826 14.24 39.60 -10.20
C GLN A 826 13.39 40.58 -10.97
N GLN A 827 12.33 41.13 -10.38
CA GLN A 827 11.51 42.17 -11.01
C GLN A 827 12.29 43.46 -11.23
N ASN A 828 13.03 43.91 -10.22
CA ASN A 828 13.88 45.09 -10.34
C ASN A 828 15.03 44.89 -11.36
N ALA A 829 15.65 43.72 -11.37
CA ALA A 829 16.70 43.40 -12.37
C ALA A 829 16.17 43.37 -13.80
N LYS A 830 14.91 42.97 -14.01
CA LYS A 830 14.24 43.04 -15.33
C LYS A 830 13.89 44.46 -15.73
N ARG A 831 13.59 45.31 -14.74
CA ARG A 831 13.20 46.71 -14.97
C ARG A 831 14.41 47.64 -15.15
N ASP A 832 15.44 47.53 -14.30
CA ASP A 832 16.50 48.52 -14.17
C ASP A 832 17.88 48.10 -14.76
N GLY A 833 17.96 46.85 -15.26
CA GLY A 833 19.20 46.23 -15.68
C GLY A 833 20.14 45.91 -14.51
N VAL A 834 21.30 45.25 -14.77
CA VAL A 834 22.26 44.89 -13.74
C VAL A 834 23.23 46.04 -13.53
N SER A 835 23.07 46.79 -12.43
CA SER A 835 24.00 47.85 -12.02
C SER A 835 24.89 47.43 -10.83
N PRO A 836 26.07 47.97 -10.62
CA PRO A 836 26.89 47.72 -9.40
C PRO A 836 26.18 48.07 -8.10
N ALA A 837 25.20 49.02 -8.12
CA ALA A 837 24.39 49.36 -6.97
C ALA A 837 23.37 48.23 -6.64
N SER A 838 22.84 47.55 -7.67
CA SER A 838 21.93 46.41 -7.48
C SER A 838 22.66 45.19 -6.88
N LEU A 839 23.95 44.99 -7.14
CA LEU A 839 24.79 43.96 -6.52
C LEU A 839 24.95 44.15 -5.00
N LYS A 840 25.08 45.41 -4.55
CA LYS A 840 25.14 45.74 -3.13
C LYS A 840 23.84 45.39 -2.39
N HIS A 841 22.71 45.62 -3.01
CA HIS A 841 21.38 45.21 -2.48
C HIS A 841 21.21 43.69 -2.46
N GLN A 842 21.82 42.92 -3.35
CA GLN A 842 21.71 41.45 -3.38
C GLN A 842 22.36 40.77 -2.16
N MET A 843 23.23 41.43 -1.43
CA MET A 843 23.95 40.91 -0.25
C MET A 843 23.38 41.45 1.08
N ARG A 844 22.30 42.20 1.04
CA ARG A 844 21.65 42.77 2.25
C ARG A 844 21.14 41.62 3.16
N PRO A 845 21.45 41.64 4.47
CA PRO A 845 20.82 40.70 5.41
C PRO A 845 19.32 40.99 5.52
N LEU A 846 18.53 39.95 5.85
CA LEU A 846 17.09 40.13 6.15
C LEU A 846 16.91 41.05 7.35
N ARG A 847 15.93 41.95 7.28
CA ARG A 847 15.54 42.87 8.36
C ARG A 847 14.15 42.51 8.89
N PRO A 848 13.76 42.94 10.08
CA PRO A 848 12.42 42.74 10.65
C PRO A 848 11.29 43.22 9.70
N GLU A 849 11.50 44.32 8.99
CA GLU A 849 10.56 44.87 8.02
C GLU A 849 10.37 44.05 6.74
N ASP A 850 11.23 43.06 6.50
CA ASP A 850 11.13 42.19 5.31
C ASP A 850 10.10 41.05 5.52
N PHE A 851 9.47 40.95 6.69
CA PHE A 851 8.52 39.90 7.03
C PHE A 851 7.05 40.39 6.97
N ASP A 852 6.20 39.63 6.30
CA ASP A 852 4.76 39.88 6.30
C ASP A 852 4.18 39.68 7.71
N PRO A 853 3.49 40.69 8.32
CA PRO A 853 2.96 40.55 9.66
C PRO A 853 1.94 39.45 9.84
N ALA A 854 1.11 39.18 8.81
CA ALA A 854 0.12 38.10 8.87
C ALA A 854 0.79 36.72 8.90
N ILE A 855 1.78 36.50 8.03
CA ILE A 855 2.55 35.26 8.00
C ILE A 855 3.35 35.11 9.31
N ALA A 856 3.94 36.19 9.83
CA ALA A 856 4.66 36.17 11.08
C ALA A 856 3.76 35.78 12.26
N ALA A 857 2.52 36.27 12.32
CA ALA A 857 1.55 35.91 13.35
C ALA A 857 1.11 34.43 13.23
N GLN A 858 0.87 33.92 12.02
CA GLN A 858 0.54 32.52 11.79
C GLN A 858 1.67 31.59 12.25
N GLN A 859 2.91 31.89 11.85
CA GLN A 859 4.08 31.10 12.22
C GLN A 859 4.39 31.18 13.72
N ALA A 860 4.15 32.31 14.36
CA ALA A 860 4.25 32.47 15.81
C ALA A 860 3.21 31.58 16.54
N ALA A 861 1.97 31.51 16.05
CA ALA A 861 0.95 30.63 16.60
C ALA A 861 1.31 29.15 16.48
N ILE A 862 1.82 28.74 15.32
CA ILE A 862 2.29 27.36 15.09
C ILE A 862 3.44 27.03 16.03
N ARG A 863 4.40 27.93 16.18
CA ARG A 863 5.54 27.74 17.07
C ARG A 863 5.10 27.62 18.52
N ALA A 864 4.25 28.51 19.00
CA ALA A 864 3.75 28.50 20.38
C ALA A 864 2.98 27.19 20.67
N LEU A 865 2.18 26.70 19.73
CA LEU A 865 1.52 25.41 19.84
C LEU A 865 2.54 24.28 19.98
N ASN A 866 3.51 24.17 19.07
CA ASN A 866 4.51 23.10 19.09
C ASN A 866 5.42 23.16 20.32
N GLU A 867 5.77 24.34 20.82
CA GLU A 867 6.50 24.52 22.07
C GLU A 867 5.67 24.04 23.29
N SER A 868 4.38 24.38 23.34
CA SER A 868 3.47 23.93 24.40
C SER A 868 3.26 22.42 24.45
N LEU A 869 3.40 21.75 23.28
CA LEU A 869 3.29 20.30 23.14
C LEU A 869 4.63 19.56 23.35
N GLY A 870 5.72 20.28 23.61
CA GLY A 870 7.07 19.69 23.68
C GLY A 870 7.57 19.12 22.35
N MET A 871 7.02 19.59 21.22
CA MET A 871 7.38 19.15 19.88
C MET A 871 8.47 20.01 19.22
N ALA A 872 8.89 21.09 19.84
CA ALA A 872 10.03 21.90 19.42
C ALA A 872 11.32 21.33 19.99
N THR A 873 12.40 21.33 19.19
CA THR A 873 13.71 20.89 19.69
C THR A 873 14.24 21.90 20.72
N ALA A 874 14.48 21.44 21.93
CA ALA A 874 15.09 22.19 23.01
C ALA A 874 16.60 22.00 23.11
N LEU A 875 17.31 21.90 21.97
CA LEU A 875 18.77 21.90 22.03
C LEU A 875 19.23 23.25 22.59
N PRO A 876 19.97 23.25 23.71
CA PRO A 876 20.38 24.51 24.33
C PRO A 876 21.26 25.27 23.33
N LEU A 877 20.81 26.48 23.01
CA LEU A 877 21.71 27.44 22.37
C LEU A 877 22.93 27.64 23.29
N PRO A 878 24.15 27.72 22.74
CA PRO A 878 25.31 27.98 23.56
C PRO A 878 25.07 29.18 24.48
N ALA A 879 25.37 29.01 25.75
CA ALA A 879 25.22 30.06 26.74
C ALA A 879 25.92 31.35 26.27
N GLY A 880 25.24 32.46 26.29
CA GLY A 880 25.74 33.76 25.80
C GLY A 880 25.12 34.28 24.51
N LEU A 881 24.38 33.43 23.73
CA LEU A 881 23.73 33.89 22.47
C LEU A 881 22.35 34.56 22.74
N LEU A 882 21.79 34.41 23.92
CA LEU A 882 20.48 34.96 24.32
C LEU A 882 20.56 36.16 25.28
N GLU A 883 21.76 36.53 25.78
CA GLU A 883 21.90 37.70 26.61
C GLU A 883 21.72 38.97 25.78
N GLU A 884 20.75 39.80 26.14
CA GLU A 884 20.58 41.14 25.57
C GLU A 884 21.79 41.98 25.97
N PRO A 885 22.51 42.60 25.03
CA PRO A 885 23.45 43.66 25.40
C PRO A 885 22.64 44.76 26.04
N ALA A 886 23.06 45.19 27.24
CA ALA A 886 22.49 46.35 27.88
C ALA A 886 22.43 47.50 26.86
N ALA A 887 21.27 48.16 26.82
CA ALA A 887 21.04 49.30 25.93
C ALA A 887 21.89 50.49 26.40
N ASN A 888 23.13 50.51 26.01
CA ASN A 888 24.02 51.68 26.04
C ASN A 888 25.31 51.32 25.37
N ASP A 889 25.42 51.64 24.08
CA ASP A 889 26.70 52.09 23.48
C ASP A 889 26.37 52.58 22.05
N ALA A 890 26.28 53.90 21.99
CA ALA A 890 26.41 54.66 20.74
C ALA A 890 27.86 54.44 20.20
N PRO A 891 28.07 54.33 18.90
CA PRO A 891 29.39 54.08 18.33
C PRO A 891 30.28 55.33 18.51
N THR A 892 31.25 55.24 19.36
CA THR A 892 32.40 56.19 19.39
C THR A 892 33.38 55.78 18.28
N ALA A 893 33.86 56.78 17.56
CA ALA A 893 34.77 56.66 16.43
C ALA A 893 36.13 56.00 16.80
N PRO A 894 36.80 55.31 15.87
CA PRO A 894 37.97 54.48 16.17
C PRO A 894 39.18 55.33 16.52
N ALA A 895 39.76 55.18 17.72
CA ALA A 895 41.06 55.67 18.12
C ALA A 895 42.17 54.88 17.46
N LYS A 896 43.22 55.58 17.01
CA LYS A 896 44.41 55.04 16.34
C LYS A 896 45.15 54.02 17.21
N ALA A 897 45.52 52.89 16.62
CA ALA A 897 46.27 51.83 17.25
C ALA A 897 47.67 52.27 17.73
N ALA A 898 48.00 52.06 19.01
CA ALA A 898 49.34 52.07 19.57
C ALA A 898 49.99 50.69 19.47
N ARG A 899 51.29 50.64 19.15
CA ARG A 899 52.07 49.41 19.02
C ARG A 899 52.26 48.74 20.38
N PRO A 900 52.25 47.39 20.46
CA PRO A 900 52.53 46.68 21.69
C PRO A 900 54.04 46.61 21.99
N ALA A 901 54.42 46.79 23.29
CA ALA A 901 55.77 46.57 23.82
C ALA A 901 56.08 45.08 24.07
N PRO A 902 57.32 44.64 24.11
CA PRO A 902 57.69 43.22 24.15
C PRO A 902 57.59 42.65 25.57
N ILE A 903 57.12 41.41 25.58
CA ILE A 903 56.93 40.56 26.77
C ILE A 903 58.25 39.91 27.14
N GLN A 904 58.72 40.07 28.43
CA GLN A 904 59.78 39.25 29.05
C GLN A 904 59.22 37.99 29.70
N PRO A 905 59.96 36.84 29.71
CA PRO A 905 59.50 35.59 30.28
C PRO A 905 59.79 35.51 31.78
N THR A 906 58.84 35.07 32.58
CA THR A 906 59.09 34.63 33.96
C THR A 906 58.73 33.12 34.07
N ALA A 907 59.64 32.42 34.77
CA ALA A 907 59.65 30.96 34.98
C ALA A 907 58.63 30.50 36.06
N PRO A 908 58.46 29.17 36.24
CA PRO A 908 57.26 28.52 36.72
C PRO A 908 57.22 28.38 38.24
N ASP A 909 56.05 28.31 38.82
CA ASP A 909 55.89 27.74 40.12
C ASP A 909 54.68 26.85 40.28
N GLU A 910 54.84 25.80 41.06
CA GLU A 910 54.05 24.62 41.24
C GLU A 910 52.71 24.91 41.93
N ALA A 911 51.64 24.23 41.52
CA ALA A 911 50.72 23.51 42.37
C ALA A 911 49.54 22.93 41.56
N ARG A 912 49.49 21.61 41.42
CA ARG A 912 48.32 20.85 41.04
C ARG A 912 47.33 20.82 42.21
N PRO A 913 46.04 20.97 41.95
CA PRO A 913 45.01 20.26 42.71
C PRO A 913 44.44 19.14 41.89
N GLN A 914 44.27 18.02 42.58
CA GLN A 914 43.69 16.78 42.10
C GLN A 914 42.25 16.95 41.67
N LEU A 915 41.87 16.43 40.50
CA LEU A 915 40.52 16.22 40.03
C LEU A 915 39.91 15.04 40.74
N PRO A 916 38.63 15.07 41.12
CA PRO A 916 37.92 13.86 41.57
C PRO A 916 37.57 12.93 40.41
N GLU A 917 37.62 11.67 40.70
CA GLU A 917 37.42 10.55 39.78
C GLU A 917 36.12 10.62 39.01
N ALA A 918 36.21 10.25 37.74
CA ALA A 918 35.14 10.16 36.78
C ALA A 918 34.14 9.08 37.15
N SER A 919 32.90 9.45 37.27
CA SER A 919 31.76 8.51 37.15
C SER A 919 31.69 7.96 35.72
N ALA A 920 31.29 6.71 35.64
CA ALA A 920 31.29 5.79 34.52
C ALA A 920 30.87 6.35 33.13
N PRO A 921 31.40 5.73 32.05
CA PRO A 921 31.17 6.20 30.69
C PRO A 921 29.72 5.98 30.28
N LEU A 922 29.16 7.00 29.63
CA LEU A 922 27.97 6.88 28.80
C LEU A 922 28.18 5.75 27.80
N VAL A 923 27.33 4.77 27.88
CA VAL A 923 27.22 3.69 26.90
C VAL A 923 27.02 4.35 25.53
N ASN A 924 28.05 4.31 24.70
CA ASN A 924 27.92 4.49 23.26
C ASN A 924 26.95 3.39 22.80
N SER A 925 25.77 3.76 22.36
CA SER A 925 24.97 2.88 21.53
C SER A 925 25.73 2.75 20.21
N GLU A 926 26.50 1.68 20.06
CA GLU A 926 26.95 1.21 18.76
C GLU A 926 25.73 1.12 17.83
N PRO A 927 25.85 1.44 16.55
CA PRO A 927 24.83 1.07 15.58
C PRO A 927 24.63 -0.43 15.70
N PRO A 928 23.38 -0.94 15.61
CA PRO A 928 23.10 -2.34 15.80
C PRO A 928 24.09 -3.16 14.97
N ALA A 929 24.79 -4.06 15.62
CA ALA A 929 25.63 -5.05 14.98
C ALA A 929 24.83 -5.71 13.86
N ASN A 930 25.48 -6.01 12.75
CA ASN A 930 24.90 -6.70 11.62
C ASN A 930 23.97 -7.81 12.08
N ASP A 931 22.71 -7.75 11.65
CA ASP A 931 21.64 -8.70 11.98
C ASP A 931 21.84 -10.08 11.32
N ASP A 932 23.06 -10.55 11.13
CA ASP A 932 23.34 -11.90 10.62
C ASP A 932 22.69 -12.97 11.50
N ASP A 933 22.63 -12.74 12.83
CA ASP A 933 21.98 -13.61 13.80
C ASP A 933 20.44 -13.59 13.72
N PHE A 934 19.87 -12.51 13.19
CA PHE A 934 18.44 -12.35 13.01
C PHE A 934 17.95 -13.14 11.78
N GLU A 935 18.70 -13.07 10.69
CA GLU A 935 18.37 -13.80 9.46
C GLU A 935 18.44 -15.31 9.67
N ASP A 936 19.42 -15.79 10.44
CA ASP A 936 19.54 -17.23 10.75
C ASP A 936 18.35 -17.74 11.60
N ARG A 937 17.82 -16.93 12.50
CA ARG A 937 16.66 -17.32 13.33
C ARG A 937 15.35 -17.38 12.54
N LEU A 938 15.13 -16.45 11.61
CA LEU A 938 13.93 -16.46 10.76
C LEU A 938 14.11 -17.34 9.51
N GLY A 939 15.30 -17.40 8.95
CA GLY A 939 15.64 -18.34 7.89
C GLY A 939 15.51 -19.80 8.32
N ALA A 940 15.76 -20.06 9.60
CA ALA A 940 15.50 -21.36 10.20
C ALA A 940 13.99 -21.70 10.32
N LEU A 941 13.12 -20.70 10.39
CA LEU A 941 11.65 -20.89 10.32
C LEU A 941 11.18 -21.18 8.88
N CYS A 942 11.89 -20.69 7.85
CA CYS A 942 11.60 -20.99 6.45
C CYS A 942 12.16 -22.35 5.97
N ASN A 943 13.22 -22.88 6.60
CA ASN A 943 13.84 -24.17 6.23
C ASN A 943 13.14 -25.39 6.83
N LEU A 944 11.91 -25.25 7.31
CA LEU A 944 11.05 -26.33 7.81
C LEU A 944 10.21 -26.96 6.67
N GLN A 945 10.80 -27.13 5.48
CA GLN A 945 10.25 -27.99 4.43
C GLN A 945 11.09 -29.23 4.24
#